data_f3dea0de96d26247e532e75cd2b67309
#
_entry.id   f3dea0de96d26247e532e75cd2b67309
#
_cell.length_a   1.000
_cell.length_b   1.000
_cell.length_c   1.000
_cell.angle_alpha   90.00
_cell.angle_beta   90.00
_cell.angle_gamma   90.00
#
_symmetry.space_group_name_H-M   'P 1'
#
loop_
_entity.id
_entity.type
_entity.pdbx_description
1 polymer ?
#
loop_
_entity_poly.entity_id
_entity_poly.type
_entity_poly.pdbx_seq_one_letter_code
_entity_poly.pdbx_strand_id
1 'polypeptide(L)'
;MKFYTWKDVERYFLLHRASWESAIAAVDVYPTDITVYAKPDACDQVEEILRAMFRSNYDVSEHKIKLDIGDRELPVEIQEDDGGSKGGKILPLFSNVLYHSSSYPEQTPVNLSHPVIAFHSYKGGVGRTLSLLAFAKAWSDVMENRSPNRLLIVDADIEAPGMTWLQQDTMKDTFSYLDLLTLIQDNRDIDEIVNLACSKLKRSTITIETTSRKIEHIFLPTYRYEEQLVDLYATPESIANSKGKEYMLAEVLSRICVQMGLCAALVDLRAGISEYSSTLLLDPRVKKYFVSSTSTQSIKGTQFLLRYLLKGLNITADAVLPEIFLNMIPDTLSREEKNDIFAELFQCYETEEEVNELPRFTSNVVTELPFASELIHLTSLQQIFQSLTGRGLYLKLKELIQQNYKDAEQSVTSVITKESREETLTKINRMASAQLTAESNADFDILMTTSLKYLSRTYNDVIPTTVVMGAKGSGKTFLYRKMCDAMEWTAFCKSIGEPIDTSATGLFLPVIASRNIGQLTKILQKCIDNVNEKISGCKVGKGIFSDNSIKIEREKNQITDWLSFWEHLLASSVDPQFTTLQEVNQVLEVKNQKIIFLIDGLEDILTHISMDENEQSAIRALCQDVVAQMIAKYPHLGIIVFIRRDMALSAVDVNFKQFHQANGQAELKWSSNEALRLVVWLVSKADPKFYEDIHEIDQASQNVIEDALEKLWGKKLGKTSSKGVVIFLSCVDKKDAGAKR
;
A
#
# COMPACT_ATOMS: atom_id res chain seq x y z
N MET A 1 -22.31 23.64 11.25
CA MET A 1 -23.06 22.53 10.64
C MET A 1 -24.54 22.89 10.74
N LYS A 2 -25.41 22.49 9.81
CA LYS A 2 -26.86 22.65 9.94
C LYS A 2 -27.46 21.36 10.46
N PHE A 3 -28.41 21.48 11.39
CA PHE A 3 -29.08 20.33 12.01
C PHE A 3 -30.50 20.21 11.46
N TYR A 4 -30.69 19.32 10.49
CA TYR A 4 -32.02 19.10 9.89
C TYR A 4 -32.81 18.01 10.64
N THR A 5 -32.08 17.03 11.22
CA THR A 5 -32.66 15.89 11.92
C THR A 5 -31.86 15.58 13.20
N TRP A 6 -32.42 14.74 14.05
CA TRP A 6 -31.73 14.20 15.22
C TRP A 6 -30.44 13.45 14.85
N LYS A 7 -30.38 12.84 13.66
CA LYS A 7 -29.15 12.19 13.15
C LYS A 7 -28.02 13.18 12.89
N ASP A 8 -28.30 14.41 12.53
CA ASP A 8 -27.26 15.43 12.36
C ASP A 8 -26.69 15.84 13.73
N VAL A 9 -27.53 15.88 14.76
CA VAL A 9 -27.14 16.14 16.15
C VAL A 9 -26.27 14.99 16.68
N GLU A 10 -26.69 13.74 16.49
CA GLU A 10 -25.90 12.54 16.84
C GLU A 10 -24.55 12.57 16.16
N ARG A 11 -24.49 12.79 14.85
CA ARG A 11 -23.24 12.91 14.08
C ARG A 11 -22.35 14.03 14.62
N TYR A 12 -22.93 15.14 15.00
CA TYR A 12 -22.17 16.27 15.53
C TYR A 12 -21.49 15.92 16.87
N PHE A 13 -22.19 15.28 17.78
CA PHE A 13 -21.59 14.76 19.02
C PHE A 13 -20.45 13.79 18.71
N LEU A 14 -20.69 12.84 17.83
CA LEU A 14 -19.73 11.80 17.51
C LEU A 14 -18.45 12.35 16.84
N LEU A 15 -18.61 13.30 15.89
CA LEU A 15 -17.48 13.95 15.21
C LEU A 15 -16.66 14.88 16.11
N HIS A 16 -17.26 15.42 17.18
CA HIS A 16 -16.62 16.37 18.08
C HIS A 16 -16.36 15.76 19.48
N ARG A 17 -16.16 14.44 19.54
CA ARG A 17 -15.98 13.72 20.79
C ARG A 17 -14.88 14.32 21.68
N ALA A 18 -13.75 14.69 21.11
CA ALA A 18 -12.66 15.33 21.83
C ALA A 18 -13.06 16.64 22.58
N SER A 19 -14.14 17.32 22.12
CA SER A 19 -14.62 18.54 22.72
C SER A 19 -15.47 18.31 23.97
N TRP A 20 -15.99 17.11 24.18
CA TRP A 20 -16.91 16.82 25.29
C TRP A 20 -16.51 15.62 26.16
N GLU A 21 -15.66 14.72 25.70
CA GLU A 21 -15.29 13.51 26.45
C GLU A 21 -14.57 13.76 27.79
N SER A 22 -14.14 15.00 28.07
CA SER A 22 -13.57 15.37 29.36
C SER A 22 -14.60 15.31 30.48
N ALA A 23 -15.85 15.72 30.23
CA ALA A 23 -16.94 15.83 31.21
C ALA A 23 -18.12 14.89 30.93
N ILE A 24 -18.27 14.40 29.72
CA ILE A 24 -19.38 13.53 29.31
C ILE A 24 -18.83 12.11 29.09
N ALA A 25 -19.50 11.11 29.63
CA ALA A 25 -19.17 9.71 29.48
C ALA A 25 -19.79 9.11 28.19
N ALA A 26 -21.07 9.42 27.92
CA ALA A 26 -21.80 8.95 26.76
C ALA A 26 -22.92 9.93 26.38
N VAL A 27 -23.39 9.85 25.14
CA VAL A 27 -24.57 10.58 24.64
C VAL A 27 -25.42 9.65 23.81
N ASP A 28 -26.69 9.54 24.17
CA ASP A 28 -27.72 8.85 23.39
C ASP A 28 -28.64 9.87 22.73
N VAL A 29 -28.78 9.84 21.42
CA VAL A 29 -29.63 10.75 20.65
C VAL A 29 -30.74 9.97 19.97
N TYR A 30 -31.98 10.33 20.30
CA TYR A 30 -33.20 9.72 19.78
C TYR A 30 -33.97 10.71 18.90
N PRO A 31 -34.95 10.24 18.11
CA PRO A 31 -35.83 11.12 17.33
C PRO A 31 -36.64 12.11 18.19
N THR A 32 -36.81 11.82 19.49
CA THR A 32 -37.65 12.54 20.44
C THR A 32 -36.88 13.35 21.45
N ASP A 33 -35.67 12.91 21.84
CA ASP A 33 -34.89 13.45 22.96
C ASP A 33 -33.40 13.09 22.86
N ILE A 34 -32.61 13.69 23.74
CA ILE A 34 -31.19 13.46 23.89
C ILE A 34 -30.88 13.20 25.37
N THR A 35 -30.22 12.10 25.67
CA THR A 35 -29.71 11.83 27.01
C THR A 35 -28.18 11.98 27.03
N VAL A 36 -27.68 12.84 27.90
CA VAL A 36 -26.26 13.09 28.10
C VAL A 36 -25.85 12.53 29.47
N TYR A 37 -24.94 11.57 29.44
CA TYR A 37 -24.41 10.96 30.68
C TYR A 37 -23.15 11.73 31.10
N ALA A 38 -23.28 12.52 32.17
CA ALA A 38 -22.19 13.29 32.74
C ALA A 38 -21.28 12.37 33.59
N LYS A 39 -19.97 12.60 33.54
CA LYS A 39 -19.06 11.97 34.48
C LYS A 39 -19.35 12.47 35.93
N PRO A 40 -18.98 11.73 36.96
CA PRO A 40 -19.18 12.16 38.37
C PRO A 40 -18.64 13.58 38.60
N ASP A 41 -19.42 14.40 39.24
CA ASP A 41 -19.14 15.82 39.57
C ASP A 41 -18.95 16.76 38.33
N ALA A 42 -19.37 16.38 37.13
CA ALA A 42 -19.15 17.16 35.93
C ALA A 42 -20.42 17.80 35.34
N CYS A 43 -21.58 17.69 35.98
CA CYS A 43 -22.85 18.18 35.42
C CYS A 43 -22.82 19.67 35.01
N ASP A 44 -22.21 20.54 35.82
CA ASP A 44 -22.08 21.97 35.50
C ASP A 44 -21.21 22.22 34.24
N GLN A 45 -20.17 21.39 34.03
CA GLN A 45 -19.30 21.47 32.86
C GLN A 45 -20.00 21.00 31.58
N VAL A 46 -20.96 20.07 31.68
CA VAL A 46 -21.76 19.58 30.54
C VAL A 46 -22.54 20.71 29.89
N GLU A 47 -23.16 21.56 30.73
CA GLU A 47 -23.93 22.71 30.21
C GLU A 47 -23.06 23.69 29.41
N GLU A 48 -21.86 24.00 29.91
CA GLU A 48 -20.90 24.86 29.23
C GLU A 48 -20.44 24.25 27.89
N ILE A 49 -20.19 22.96 27.89
CA ILE A 49 -19.80 22.19 26.70
C ILE A 49 -20.90 22.22 25.64
N LEU A 50 -22.15 21.92 26.02
CA LEU A 50 -23.30 21.94 25.11
C LEU A 50 -23.50 23.33 24.51
N ARG A 51 -23.37 24.38 25.32
CA ARG A 51 -23.43 25.76 24.87
C ARG A 51 -22.32 26.11 23.87
N ALA A 52 -21.10 25.67 24.14
CA ALA A 52 -19.95 25.91 23.26
C ALA A 52 -20.10 25.16 21.91
N MET A 53 -20.58 23.93 21.96
CA MET A 53 -20.76 23.08 20.78
C MET A 53 -21.92 23.58 19.90
N PHE A 54 -23.11 23.74 20.45
CA PHE A 54 -24.32 24.01 19.67
C PHE A 54 -24.64 25.49 19.52
N ARG A 55 -24.01 26.36 20.30
CA ARG A 55 -24.14 27.83 20.22
C ARG A 55 -25.60 28.30 20.20
N SER A 56 -26.03 28.95 19.09
CA SER A 56 -27.41 29.45 18.91
C SER A 56 -28.46 28.36 18.81
N ASN A 57 -28.08 27.13 18.56
CA ASN A 57 -29.03 26.01 18.49
C ASN A 57 -29.32 25.39 19.85
N TYR A 58 -28.55 25.70 20.90
CA TYR A 58 -28.83 25.22 22.26
C TYR A 58 -29.52 26.29 23.10
N ASP A 59 -30.72 25.96 23.56
CA ASP A 59 -31.48 26.78 24.50
C ASP A 59 -31.19 26.32 25.93
N VAL A 60 -30.42 27.14 26.63
CA VAL A 60 -30.00 26.86 28.03
C VAL A 60 -31.16 26.91 28.99
N SER A 61 -32.17 27.76 28.73
CA SER A 61 -33.30 27.94 29.63
C SER A 61 -34.30 26.78 29.63
N GLU A 62 -34.42 26.12 28.49
CA GLU A 62 -35.32 24.99 28.30
C GLU A 62 -34.61 23.64 28.12
N HIS A 63 -33.27 23.60 28.18
CA HIS A 63 -32.45 22.43 27.90
C HIS A 63 -32.84 21.70 26.61
N LYS A 64 -32.81 22.43 25.48
CA LYS A 64 -33.23 21.90 24.20
C LYS A 64 -32.24 22.25 23.10
N ILE A 65 -32.06 21.35 22.14
CA ILE A 65 -31.36 21.63 20.89
C ILE A 65 -32.38 21.89 19.79
N LYS A 66 -32.34 23.12 19.21
CA LYS A 66 -33.20 23.56 18.11
C LYS A 66 -32.64 23.06 16.78
N LEU A 67 -33.50 22.43 15.98
CA LEU A 67 -33.16 22.05 14.62
C LEU A 67 -33.32 23.24 13.67
N ASP A 68 -32.53 23.25 12.58
CA ASP A 68 -32.57 24.34 11.57
C ASP A 68 -33.77 24.21 10.62
N ILE A 69 -34.73 23.36 10.92
CA ILE A 69 -35.91 23.11 10.10
C ILE A 69 -37.17 23.17 10.95
N GLY A 70 -38.07 24.13 10.66
CA GLY A 70 -39.31 24.33 11.40
C GLY A 70 -39.08 24.62 12.89
N ASP A 71 -40.12 24.40 13.68
CA ASP A 71 -40.09 24.59 15.14
C ASP A 71 -39.78 23.29 15.90
N ARG A 72 -38.91 22.44 15.34
CA ARG A 72 -38.52 21.17 15.98
C ARG A 72 -37.39 21.37 16.94
N GLU A 73 -37.57 20.87 18.15
CA GLU A 73 -36.61 20.90 19.23
C GLU A 73 -36.44 19.50 19.82
N LEU A 74 -35.22 19.21 20.25
CA LEU A 74 -34.88 17.97 20.97
C LEU A 74 -34.57 18.32 22.42
N PRO A 75 -35.40 17.89 23.39
CA PRO A 75 -35.10 18.03 24.82
C PRO A 75 -33.78 17.31 25.14
N VAL A 76 -32.98 17.91 26.02
CA VAL A 76 -31.71 17.34 26.50
C VAL A 76 -31.88 17.03 27.98
N GLU A 77 -31.76 15.75 28.32
CA GLU A 77 -31.71 15.28 29.69
C GLU A 77 -30.27 15.00 30.11
N ILE A 78 -29.80 15.59 31.19
CA ILE A 78 -28.47 15.34 31.73
C ILE A 78 -28.62 14.40 32.95
N GLN A 79 -28.00 13.24 32.88
CA GLN A 79 -27.96 12.23 33.92
C GLN A 79 -26.54 12.00 34.39
N GLU A 80 -26.31 11.76 35.67
CA GLU A 80 -25.01 11.36 36.17
C GLU A 80 -24.74 9.89 35.81
N ASP A 81 -23.54 9.59 35.29
CA ASP A 81 -23.17 8.21 34.96
C ASP A 81 -22.82 7.43 36.25
N ASP A 82 -23.61 6.44 36.56
CA ASP A 82 -23.45 5.56 37.76
C ASP A 82 -22.20 4.66 37.69
N GLY A 83 -21.25 4.93 36.78
CA GLY A 83 -20.00 4.18 36.65
C GLY A 83 -20.15 2.83 35.93
N GLY A 84 -21.34 2.51 35.45
CA GLY A 84 -21.59 1.44 34.49
C GLY A 84 -21.46 1.98 33.11
N SER A 85 -20.22 2.13 32.58
CA SER A 85 -20.02 2.66 31.25
C SER A 85 -20.91 1.90 30.24
N LYS A 86 -21.97 2.54 29.77
CA LYS A 86 -22.76 2.10 28.64
C LYS A 86 -22.00 2.31 27.32
N GLY A 87 -20.68 2.41 27.38
CA GLY A 87 -19.82 2.34 26.22
C GLY A 87 -20.02 1.00 25.54
N GLY A 88 -21.04 0.90 24.72
CA GLY A 88 -21.34 -0.30 23.96
C GLY A 88 -20.10 -0.74 23.19
N LYS A 89 -19.87 -2.05 23.11
CA LYS A 89 -18.80 -2.64 22.32
C LYS A 89 -18.90 -2.10 20.89
N ILE A 90 -17.79 -1.54 20.39
CA ILE A 90 -17.73 -1.05 19.02
C ILE A 90 -17.79 -2.24 18.08
N LEU A 91 -18.87 -2.34 17.31
CA LEU A 91 -19.05 -3.41 16.34
C LEU A 91 -18.31 -3.08 15.02
N PRO A 92 -17.82 -4.09 14.28
CA PRO A 92 -17.18 -3.90 12.99
C PRO A 92 -18.21 -3.55 11.89
N LEU A 93 -18.84 -2.40 12.04
CA LEU A 93 -19.79 -1.81 11.09
C LEU A 93 -19.22 -0.51 10.54
N PHE A 94 -19.46 -0.20 9.28
CA PHE A 94 -19.00 1.05 8.67
C PHE A 94 -19.52 2.28 9.39
N SER A 95 -20.77 2.25 9.86
CA SER A 95 -21.38 3.31 10.65
C SER A 95 -20.59 3.59 11.93
N ASN A 96 -20.08 2.55 12.59
CA ASN A 96 -19.32 2.71 13.82
C ASN A 96 -17.91 3.25 13.58
N VAL A 97 -17.23 2.81 12.48
CA VAL A 97 -15.91 3.33 12.09
C VAL A 97 -15.93 4.84 11.87
N LEU A 98 -17.03 5.36 11.34
CA LEU A 98 -17.17 6.79 11.07
C LEU A 98 -17.01 7.64 12.34
N TYR A 99 -17.52 7.15 13.46
CA TYR A 99 -17.73 7.93 14.66
C TYR A 99 -16.71 7.69 15.77
N HIS A 100 -15.86 6.67 15.63
CA HIS A 100 -14.85 6.37 16.64
C HIS A 100 -13.46 6.78 16.17
N SER A 101 -12.83 7.67 16.92
CA SER A 101 -11.44 8.11 16.70
C SER A 101 -10.41 7.19 17.35
N SER A 102 -10.84 6.30 18.26
CA SER A 102 -9.98 5.36 18.94
C SER A 102 -10.07 3.97 18.32
N SER A 103 -8.93 3.34 18.24
CA SER A 103 -8.68 2.01 17.72
C SER A 103 -9.76 0.96 18.02
N TYR A 104 -10.15 0.23 17.00
CA TYR A 104 -10.88 -1.03 17.06
C TYR A 104 -10.23 -2.02 18.04
N PRO A 105 -10.97 -3.06 18.49
CA PRO A 105 -10.83 -3.64 19.82
C PRO A 105 -9.38 -3.87 20.22
N GLU A 106 -9.06 -3.58 21.48
CA GLU A 106 -7.73 -3.72 22.09
C GLU A 106 -7.14 -5.14 22.00
N GLN A 107 -7.91 -6.14 21.60
CA GLN A 107 -7.47 -7.52 21.46
C GLN A 107 -7.35 -7.87 19.97
N THR A 108 -6.14 -8.13 19.53
CA THR A 108 -5.85 -8.73 18.23
C THR A 108 -6.54 -10.09 18.13
N PRO A 109 -7.41 -10.33 17.14
CA PRO A 109 -8.02 -11.65 16.95
C PRO A 109 -6.94 -12.71 16.70
N VAL A 110 -7.15 -13.93 17.17
CA VAL A 110 -6.28 -15.08 16.84
C VAL A 110 -6.27 -15.27 15.33
N ASN A 111 -5.12 -15.57 14.75
CA ASN A 111 -4.97 -15.81 13.32
C ASN A 111 -5.96 -16.86 12.80
N LEU A 112 -6.48 -16.66 11.60
CA LEU A 112 -7.32 -17.64 10.92
C LEU A 112 -6.48 -18.89 10.56
N SER A 113 -7.04 -20.07 10.76
CA SER A 113 -6.36 -21.33 10.42
C SER A 113 -6.14 -21.48 8.91
N HIS A 114 -7.09 -20.99 8.11
CA HIS A 114 -7.01 -20.94 6.64
C HIS A 114 -7.40 -19.57 6.14
N PRO A 115 -6.77 -19.07 5.06
CA PRO A 115 -7.02 -17.75 4.53
C PRO A 115 -8.47 -17.55 4.08
N VAL A 116 -9.03 -16.39 4.41
CA VAL A 116 -10.28 -15.88 3.83
C VAL A 116 -9.90 -14.67 2.96
N ILE A 117 -10.28 -14.72 1.68
CA ILE A 117 -9.93 -13.74 0.66
C ILE A 117 -11.22 -13.12 0.13
N ALA A 118 -11.45 -11.86 0.43
CA ALA A 118 -12.64 -11.13 0.04
C ALA A 118 -12.38 -10.26 -1.20
N PHE A 119 -13.26 -10.37 -2.18
CA PHE A 119 -13.30 -9.51 -3.37
C PHE A 119 -14.42 -8.50 -3.20
N HIS A 120 -14.12 -7.24 -3.31
CA HIS A 120 -15.07 -6.14 -3.15
C HIS A 120 -14.89 -5.08 -4.22
N SER A 121 -15.92 -4.26 -4.44
CA SER A 121 -15.85 -3.09 -5.33
C SER A 121 -16.81 -2.01 -4.85
N TYR A 122 -16.46 -0.74 -5.02
CA TYR A 122 -17.40 0.35 -4.74
C TYR A 122 -18.51 0.42 -5.78
N LYS A 123 -18.19 0.22 -7.06
CA LYS A 123 -19.13 0.27 -8.19
C LYS A 123 -19.45 -1.12 -8.69
N GLY A 124 -20.73 -1.37 -9.01
CA GLY A 124 -21.15 -2.57 -9.73
C GLY A 124 -20.66 -2.59 -11.18
N GLY A 125 -20.52 -3.78 -11.77
CA GLY A 125 -20.15 -3.95 -13.17
C GLY A 125 -18.68 -3.68 -13.50
N VAL A 126 -17.78 -3.59 -12.51
CA VAL A 126 -16.33 -3.42 -12.72
C VAL A 126 -15.57 -4.74 -12.87
N GLY A 127 -16.27 -5.86 -12.98
CA GLY A 127 -15.67 -7.19 -13.17
C GLY A 127 -15.18 -7.85 -11.89
N ARG A 128 -15.74 -7.53 -10.71
CA ARG A 128 -15.40 -8.12 -9.42
C ARG A 128 -15.54 -9.64 -9.43
N THR A 129 -16.74 -10.15 -9.72
CA THR A 129 -17.03 -11.59 -9.81
C THR A 129 -16.13 -12.29 -10.84
N LEU A 130 -15.89 -11.66 -12.00
CA LEU A 130 -14.99 -12.16 -13.01
C LEU A 130 -13.54 -12.25 -12.51
N SER A 131 -13.09 -11.25 -11.75
CA SER A 131 -11.75 -11.27 -11.15
C SER A 131 -11.60 -12.40 -10.12
N LEU A 132 -12.62 -12.67 -9.31
CA LEU A 132 -12.64 -13.82 -8.40
C LEU A 132 -12.60 -15.15 -9.18
N LEU A 133 -13.41 -15.32 -10.22
CA LEU A 133 -13.41 -16.53 -11.05
C LEU A 133 -12.08 -16.72 -11.78
N ALA A 134 -11.48 -15.65 -12.28
CA ALA A 134 -10.14 -15.68 -12.89
C ALA A 134 -9.05 -16.04 -11.86
N PHE A 135 -9.17 -15.57 -10.63
CA PHE A 135 -8.30 -15.97 -9.52
C PHE A 135 -8.46 -17.45 -9.20
N ALA A 136 -9.71 -17.97 -9.10
CA ALA A 136 -9.96 -19.40 -8.87
C ALA A 136 -9.41 -20.27 -9.99
N LYS A 137 -9.53 -19.87 -11.26
CA LYS A 137 -8.94 -20.57 -12.41
C LYS A 137 -7.40 -20.56 -12.34
N ALA A 138 -6.80 -19.41 -12.10
CA ALA A 138 -5.36 -19.27 -11.97
C ALA A 138 -4.82 -20.09 -10.78
N TRP A 139 -5.54 -20.10 -9.64
CA TRP A 139 -5.25 -20.96 -8.49
C TRP A 139 -5.24 -22.44 -8.87
N SER A 140 -6.29 -22.87 -9.57
CA SER A 140 -6.40 -24.28 -10.01
C SER A 140 -5.23 -24.71 -10.86
N ASP A 141 -4.79 -23.86 -11.80
CA ASP A 141 -3.66 -24.17 -12.67
C ASP A 141 -2.31 -24.14 -11.95
N VAL A 142 -2.12 -23.20 -11.01
CA VAL A 142 -0.86 -23.10 -10.24
C VAL A 142 -0.74 -24.22 -9.21
N MET A 143 -1.86 -24.57 -8.55
CA MET A 143 -1.90 -25.56 -7.48
C MET A 143 -2.28 -26.97 -7.98
N GLU A 144 -2.33 -27.20 -9.30
CA GLU A 144 -2.76 -28.44 -9.93
C GLU A 144 -2.14 -29.70 -9.31
N ASN A 145 -0.84 -29.68 -9.03
CA ASN A 145 -0.08 -30.82 -8.52
C ASN A 145 0.06 -30.86 -7.00
N ARG A 146 -0.64 -29.97 -6.27
CA ARG A 146 -0.62 -29.93 -4.80
C ARG A 146 -1.82 -30.64 -4.19
N SER A 147 -1.71 -30.98 -2.91
CA SER A 147 -2.81 -31.50 -2.09
C SER A 147 -2.66 -30.95 -0.67
N PRO A 148 -3.66 -30.21 -0.15
CA PRO A 148 -4.90 -29.82 -0.83
C PRO A 148 -4.70 -28.75 -1.92
N ASN A 149 -5.65 -28.64 -2.87
CA ASN A 149 -5.65 -27.64 -3.93
C ASN A 149 -7.03 -27.03 -4.17
N ARG A 150 -8.02 -27.47 -3.40
CA ARG A 150 -9.41 -27.04 -3.52
C ARG A 150 -9.68 -25.78 -2.73
N LEU A 151 -10.65 -24.99 -3.17
CA LEU A 151 -11.10 -23.74 -2.55
C LEU A 151 -12.55 -23.87 -2.08
N LEU A 152 -12.94 -23.01 -1.13
CA LEU A 152 -14.32 -22.64 -0.87
C LEU A 152 -14.61 -21.36 -1.66
N ILE A 153 -15.52 -21.43 -2.62
CA ILE A 153 -15.99 -20.27 -3.39
C ILE A 153 -17.35 -19.85 -2.82
N VAL A 154 -17.46 -18.60 -2.38
CA VAL A 154 -18.64 -18.06 -1.70
C VAL A 154 -19.22 -16.92 -2.52
N ASP A 155 -20.47 -17.04 -2.92
CA ASP A 155 -21.24 -15.94 -3.48
C ASP A 155 -21.97 -15.22 -2.33
N ALA A 156 -21.39 -14.10 -1.86
CA ALA A 156 -21.90 -13.29 -0.76
C ALA A 156 -22.56 -11.98 -1.26
N ASP A 157 -22.82 -11.86 -2.55
CA ASP A 157 -23.59 -10.75 -3.10
C ASP A 157 -25.10 -11.01 -2.91
N ILE A 158 -25.61 -10.59 -1.75
CA ILE A 158 -26.99 -10.86 -1.33
C ILE A 158 -28.05 -10.09 -2.11
N GLU A 159 -27.69 -9.10 -2.92
CA GLU A 159 -28.65 -8.32 -3.71
C GLU A 159 -28.60 -8.62 -5.20
N ALA A 160 -27.43 -9.01 -5.72
CA ALA A 160 -27.24 -9.34 -7.14
C ALA A 160 -26.30 -10.56 -7.31
N PRO A 161 -26.68 -11.75 -6.79
CA PRO A 161 -25.82 -12.91 -6.75
C PRO A 161 -25.50 -13.42 -8.17
N GLY A 162 -24.28 -13.19 -8.63
CA GLY A 162 -23.87 -13.50 -10.00
C GLY A 162 -23.59 -14.98 -10.24
N MET A 163 -22.80 -15.60 -9.37
CA MET A 163 -22.41 -17.01 -9.50
C MET A 163 -23.55 -17.97 -9.19
N THR A 164 -24.40 -17.63 -8.23
CA THR A 164 -25.54 -18.43 -7.82
C THR A 164 -26.54 -18.60 -8.97
N TRP A 165 -26.85 -17.53 -9.72
CA TRP A 165 -27.70 -17.59 -10.91
C TRP A 165 -27.14 -18.49 -12.01
N LEU A 166 -25.82 -18.56 -12.17
CA LEU A 166 -25.18 -19.42 -13.17
C LEU A 166 -25.17 -20.91 -12.80
N GLN A 167 -25.53 -21.24 -11.55
CA GLN A 167 -25.52 -22.62 -11.00
C GLN A 167 -26.90 -23.09 -10.51
N GLN A 168 -27.97 -22.38 -10.79
CA GLN A 168 -29.30 -22.54 -10.20
C GLN A 168 -29.88 -23.98 -10.34
N ASP A 169 -29.63 -24.65 -11.46
CA ASP A 169 -30.17 -26.01 -11.72
C ASP A 169 -29.56 -27.10 -10.82
N THR A 170 -28.45 -26.85 -10.17
CA THR A 170 -27.71 -27.83 -9.36
C THR A 170 -27.92 -27.70 -7.86
N MET A 171 -28.74 -26.74 -7.41
CA MET A 171 -28.78 -26.26 -6.01
C MET A 171 -29.88 -26.83 -5.12
N LYS A 172 -30.67 -27.77 -5.58
CA LYS A 172 -31.69 -28.40 -4.74
C LYS A 172 -31.04 -29.18 -3.58
N ASP A 173 -31.43 -28.84 -2.34
CA ASP A 173 -30.94 -29.40 -1.07
C ASP A 173 -29.52 -29.00 -0.62
N THR A 174 -28.99 -27.87 -1.07
CA THR A 174 -27.71 -27.36 -0.59
C THR A 174 -27.87 -26.43 0.63
N PHE A 175 -26.77 -25.87 1.12
CA PHE A 175 -26.67 -24.88 2.18
C PHE A 175 -26.26 -23.54 1.56
N SER A 176 -26.84 -22.42 2.00
CA SER A 176 -26.61 -21.10 1.41
C SER A 176 -25.89 -20.16 2.36
N TYR A 177 -25.35 -19.08 1.79
CA TYR A 177 -24.73 -17.99 2.57
C TYR A 177 -25.77 -17.31 3.48
N LEU A 178 -27.01 -17.13 3.02
CA LEU A 178 -28.10 -16.61 3.86
C LEU A 178 -28.45 -17.51 5.01
N ASP A 179 -28.40 -18.86 4.84
CA ASP A 179 -28.54 -19.80 5.95
C ASP A 179 -27.39 -19.62 6.96
N LEU A 180 -26.17 -19.45 6.47
CA LEU A 180 -25.02 -19.20 7.32
C LEU A 180 -25.16 -17.95 8.18
N LEU A 181 -25.58 -16.83 7.57
CA LEU A 181 -25.82 -15.58 8.28
C LEU A 181 -26.91 -15.72 9.34
N THR A 182 -28.00 -16.40 9.01
CA THR A 182 -29.10 -16.69 9.95
C THR A 182 -28.64 -17.52 11.15
N LEU A 183 -27.85 -18.57 10.92
CA LEU A 183 -27.32 -19.39 12.01
C LEU A 183 -26.34 -18.64 12.90
N ILE A 184 -25.53 -17.75 12.34
CA ILE A 184 -24.65 -16.86 13.09
C ILE A 184 -25.48 -15.92 13.96
N GLN A 185 -26.51 -15.28 13.40
CA GLN A 185 -27.43 -14.41 14.15
C GLN A 185 -28.16 -15.13 15.28
N ASP A 186 -28.59 -16.38 15.05
CA ASP A 186 -29.28 -17.20 16.06
C ASP A 186 -28.35 -17.68 17.20
N ASN A 187 -27.10 -17.20 17.23
CA ASN A 187 -26.12 -17.53 18.24
C ASN A 187 -25.85 -19.04 18.39
N ARG A 188 -25.91 -19.80 17.29
CA ARG A 188 -25.54 -21.21 17.27
C ARG A 188 -24.07 -21.41 17.59
N ASP A 189 -23.72 -22.59 18.08
CA ASP A 189 -22.32 -22.91 18.32
C ASP A 189 -21.56 -22.98 16.98
N ILE A 190 -20.33 -22.49 16.97
CA ILE A 190 -19.53 -22.43 15.73
C ILE A 190 -19.29 -23.82 15.15
N ASP A 191 -19.07 -24.83 16.01
CA ASP A 191 -18.82 -26.19 15.55
C ASP A 191 -20.10 -26.83 14.99
N GLU A 192 -21.29 -26.51 15.54
CA GLU A 192 -22.56 -26.91 14.98
C GLU A 192 -22.80 -26.32 13.59
N ILE A 193 -22.53 -25.00 13.44
CA ILE A 193 -22.65 -24.31 12.14
C ILE A 193 -21.73 -24.95 11.10
N VAL A 194 -20.46 -25.14 11.46
CA VAL A 194 -19.44 -25.72 10.58
C VAL A 194 -19.80 -27.15 10.19
N ASN A 195 -20.23 -27.99 11.15
CA ASN A 195 -20.63 -29.37 10.89
C ASN A 195 -21.83 -29.43 9.94
N LEU A 196 -22.85 -28.60 10.15
CA LEU A 196 -24.02 -28.53 9.29
C LEU A 196 -23.62 -28.09 7.87
N ALA A 197 -22.90 -26.99 7.75
CA ALA A 197 -22.42 -26.47 6.47
C ALA A 197 -21.61 -27.51 5.70
N CYS A 198 -20.60 -28.12 6.34
CA CYS A 198 -19.77 -29.17 5.73
C CYS A 198 -20.57 -30.41 5.29
N SER A 199 -21.61 -30.80 6.05
CA SER A 199 -22.45 -31.94 5.68
C SER A 199 -23.25 -31.68 4.40
N LYS A 200 -23.73 -30.46 4.21
CA LYS A 200 -24.60 -30.08 3.07
C LYS A 200 -23.79 -29.61 1.84
N LEU A 201 -22.64 -28.97 2.01
CA LEU A 201 -21.84 -28.43 0.91
C LEU A 201 -21.09 -29.49 0.09
N LYS A 202 -20.99 -30.74 0.55
CA LYS A 202 -20.23 -31.80 -0.15
C LYS A 202 -20.60 -31.98 -1.62
N ARG A 203 -21.84 -31.68 -2.00
CA ARG A 203 -22.38 -31.84 -3.36
C ARG A 203 -22.49 -30.54 -4.13
N SER A 204 -22.23 -29.41 -3.47
CA SER A 204 -22.27 -28.09 -4.10
C SER A 204 -20.87 -27.74 -4.58
N THR A 205 -20.61 -27.88 -5.89
CA THR A 205 -19.26 -27.74 -6.45
C THR A 205 -19.23 -26.91 -7.72
N ILE A 206 -18.12 -26.21 -7.91
CA ILE A 206 -17.73 -25.60 -9.18
C ILE A 206 -16.52 -26.35 -9.71
N THR A 207 -16.65 -26.91 -10.91
CA THR A 207 -15.57 -27.65 -11.56
C THR A 207 -14.75 -26.73 -12.44
N ILE A 208 -13.44 -26.69 -12.22
CA ILE A 208 -12.47 -25.96 -13.04
C ILE A 208 -11.54 -26.97 -13.73
N GLU A 209 -11.50 -26.91 -15.06
CA GLU A 209 -10.57 -27.71 -15.87
C GLU A 209 -9.20 -27.05 -15.89
N THR A 210 -8.16 -27.81 -15.55
CA THR A 210 -6.75 -27.44 -15.69
C THR A 210 -6.14 -28.14 -16.92
N THR A 211 -4.86 -28.03 -17.11
CA THR A 211 -4.18 -28.66 -18.25
C THR A 211 -4.25 -30.19 -18.19
N SER A 212 -4.19 -30.80 -17.00
CA SER A 212 -4.10 -32.27 -16.85
C SER A 212 -5.29 -32.89 -16.13
N ARG A 213 -6.13 -32.10 -15.43
CA ARG A 213 -7.25 -32.68 -14.64
C ARG A 213 -8.39 -31.66 -14.41
N LYS A 214 -9.46 -32.14 -13.79
CA LYS A 214 -10.56 -31.34 -13.29
C LYS A 214 -10.43 -31.21 -11.77
N ILE A 215 -10.59 -30.00 -11.25
CA ILE A 215 -10.61 -29.72 -9.81
C ILE A 215 -12.02 -29.26 -9.43
N GLU A 216 -12.61 -29.94 -8.46
CA GLU A 216 -13.93 -29.60 -7.93
C GLU A 216 -13.78 -28.77 -6.67
N HIS A 217 -14.02 -27.46 -6.77
CA HIS A 217 -14.07 -26.52 -5.66
C HIS A 217 -15.42 -26.61 -4.96
N ILE A 218 -15.47 -26.39 -3.65
CA ILE A 218 -16.73 -26.30 -2.92
C ILE A 218 -17.36 -24.95 -3.20
N PHE A 219 -18.66 -24.91 -3.41
CA PHE A 219 -19.42 -23.70 -3.69
C PHE A 219 -20.47 -23.45 -2.60
N LEU A 220 -20.43 -22.27 -2.00
CA LEU A 220 -21.43 -21.75 -1.08
C LEU A 220 -22.25 -20.69 -1.83
N PRO A 221 -23.46 -21.05 -2.31
CA PRO A 221 -24.32 -20.11 -3.02
C PRO A 221 -24.93 -19.06 -2.07
N THR A 222 -25.39 -17.94 -2.60
CA THR A 222 -26.05 -16.92 -1.83
C THR A 222 -27.35 -17.41 -1.20
N TYR A 223 -28.20 -18.07 -1.98
CA TYR A 223 -29.52 -18.57 -1.57
C TYR A 223 -29.75 -20.02 -2.04
N ARG A 224 -30.70 -20.71 -1.42
CA ARG A 224 -31.21 -22.01 -1.87
C ARG A 224 -32.48 -21.88 -2.71
N TYR A 225 -33.32 -20.91 -2.40
CA TYR A 225 -34.54 -20.57 -3.10
C TYR A 225 -34.69 -19.03 -3.09
N GLU A 226 -35.28 -18.48 -4.14
CA GLU A 226 -35.28 -17.05 -4.45
C GLU A 226 -35.94 -16.17 -3.36
N GLU A 227 -36.93 -16.74 -2.66
CA GLU A 227 -37.63 -16.03 -1.59
C GLU A 227 -36.72 -15.61 -0.43
N GLN A 228 -35.60 -16.32 -0.20
CA GLN A 228 -34.61 -15.92 0.81
C GLN A 228 -33.98 -14.56 0.54
N LEU A 229 -33.94 -14.11 -0.73
CA LEU A 229 -33.42 -12.80 -1.09
C LEU A 229 -34.37 -11.67 -0.69
N VAL A 230 -35.67 -11.94 -0.64
CA VAL A 230 -36.70 -10.96 -0.32
C VAL A 230 -36.99 -10.94 1.18
N ASP A 231 -36.95 -12.12 1.83
CA ASP A 231 -37.17 -12.29 3.27
C ASP A 231 -35.85 -12.50 4.00
N LEU A 232 -35.02 -11.46 4.03
CA LEU A 232 -33.73 -11.52 4.71
C LEU A 232 -33.89 -11.28 6.21
N TYR A 233 -33.74 -12.35 7.00
CA TYR A 233 -33.90 -12.34 8.46
C TYR A 233 -32.64 -11.79 9.19
N ALA A 234 -31.44 -12.11 8.71
CA ALA A 234 -30.20 -11.72 9.40
C ALA A 234 -29.93 -10.22 9.28
N THR A 235 -29.54 -9.59 10.40
CA THR A 235 -29.17 -8.16 10.44
C THR A 235 -27.65 -7.99 10.60
N PRO A 236 -27.06 -6.93 10.02
CA PRO A 236 -25.63 -6.68 10.16
C PRO A 236 -25.14 -6.57 11.62
N GLU A 237 -25.91 -5.93 12.46
CA GLU A 237 -25.60 -5.74 13.89
C GLU A 237 -25.56 -7.08 14.64
N SER A 238 -26.51 -7.96 14.37
CA SER A 238 -26.56 -9.29 14.98
C SER A 238 -25.42 -10.19 14.50
N ILE A 239 -25.06 -10.11 13.22
CA ILE A 239 -23.91 -10.83 12.66
C ILE A 239 -22.61 -10.32 13.28
N ALA A 240 -22.47 -8.99 13.41
CA ALA A 240 -21.28 -8.35 13.97
C ALA A 240 -21.09 -8.58 15.46
N ASN A 241 -22.13 -8.98 16.20
CA ASN A 241 -22.08 -9.20 17.64
C ASN A 241 -22.49 -10.63 18.05
N SER A 242 -22.30 -11.60 17.20
CA SER A 242 -22.68 -12.98 17.50
C SER A 242 -21.88 -13.55 18.68
N LYS A 243 -22.54 -14.01 19.72
CA LYS A 243 -21.94 -14.55 20.97
C LYS A 243 -20.83 -13.64 21.54
N GLY A 244 -20.94 -12.33 21.36
CA GLY A 244 -19.90 -11.39 21.79
C GLY A 244 -18.59 -11.47 21.00
N LYS A 245 -18.58 -12.10 19.83
CA LYS A 245 -17.45 -12.18 18.89
C LYS A 245 -17.75 -11.35 17.66
N GLU A 246 -16.88 -10.39 17.35
CA GLU A 246 -17.09 -9.43 16.26
C GLU A 246 -16.85 -10.04 14.87
N TYR A 247 -15.98 -11.03 14.77
CA TYR A 247 -15.48 -11.56 13.49
C TYR A 247 -15.83 -13.04 13.28
N MET A 248 -17.00 -13.45 13.79
CA MET A 248 -17.48 -14.83 13.74
C MET A 248 -17.56 -15.37 12.31
N LEU A 249 -17.97 -14.53 11.36
CA LEU A 249 -18.15 -14.93 9.96
C LEU A 249 -16.84 -15.40 9.32
N ALA A 250 -15.75 -14.65 9.49
CA ALA A 250 -14.44 -15.04 8.97
C ALA A 250 -13.94 -16.33 9.63
N GLU A 251 -14.17 -16.50 10.93
CA GLU A 251 -13.78 -17.70 11.66
C GLU A 251 -14.55 -18.95 11.17
N VAL A 252 -15.85 -18.84 10.95
CA VAL A 252 -16.67 -19.94 10.42
C VAL A 252 -16.18 -20.35 9.03
N LEU A 253 -15.97 -19.40 8.11
CA LEU A 253 -15.47 -19.69 6.76
C LEU A 253 -14.10 -20.38 6.80
N SER A 254 -13.19 -19.91 7.67
CA SER A 254 -11.88 -20.54 7.84
C SER A 254 -11.98 -21.96 8.39
N ARG A 255 -12.87 -22.24 9.38
CA ARG A 255 -13.07 -23.58 9.93
C ARG A 255 -13.75 -24.53 8.95
N ILE A 256 -14.65 -24.06 8.09
CA ILE A 256 -15.19 -24.86 6.97
C ILE A 256 -14.04 -25.35 6.08
N CYS A 257 -13.09 -24.44 5.75
CA CYS A 257 -11.92 -24.83 4.96
C CYS A 257 -11.08 -25.90 5.66
N VAL A 258 -10.81 -25.77 6.96
CA VAL A 258 -10.11 -26.79 7.75
C VAL A 258 -10.81 -28.14 7.67
N GLN A 259 -12.12 -28.18 7.98
CA GLN A 259 -12.87 -29.44 8.10
C GLN A 259 -13.07 -30.15 6.76
N MET A 260 -13.13 -29.40 5.66
CA MET A 260 -13.29 -29.93 4.30
C MET A 260 -11.96 -30.14 3.56
N GLY A 261 -10.81 -29.83 4.18
CA GLY A 261 -9.49 -29.94 3.56
C GLY A 261 -9.33 -29.02 2.35
N LEU A 262 -9.73 -27.75 2.48
CA LEU A 262 -9.65 -26.73 1.44
C LEU A 262 -8.50 -25.75 1.77
N CYS A 263 -7.93 -25.10 0.75
CA CYS A 263 -6.78 -24.21 0.95
C CYS A 263 -7.18 -22.83 1.47
N ALA A 264 -8.29 -22.30 0.98
CA ALA A 264 -8.75 -20.94 1.28
C ALA A 264 -10.23 -20.78 0.94
N ALA A 265 -10.87 -19.74 1.51
CA ALA A 265 -12.18 -19.26 1.09
C ALA A 265 -12.02 -18.00 0.21
N LEU A 266 -12.62 -18.01 -0.99
CA LEU A 266 -12.77 -16.84 -1.86
C LEU A 266 -14.20 -16.34 -1.73
N VAL A 267 -14.38 -15.07 -1.35
CA VAL A 267 -15.70 -14.50 -1.06
C VAL A 267 -15.99 -13.34 -2.02
N ASP A 268 -17.04 -13.48 -2.82
CA ASP A 268 -17.53 -12.40 -3.70
C ASP A 268 -18.52 -11.52 -2.94
N LEU A 269 -18.07 -10.37 -2.45
CA LEU A 269 -18.88 -9.46 -1.66
C LEU A 269 -19.70 -8.54 -2.57
N ARG A 270 -20.82 -8.02 -2.07
CA ARG A 270 -21.60 -7.01 -2.74
C ARG A 270 -20.81 -5.74 -3.05
N ALA A 271 -21.15 -5.07 -4.17
CA ALA A 271 -20.61 -3.76 -4.50
C ALA A 271 -21.20 -2.64 -3.61
N GLY A 272 -20.45 -1.56 -3.44
CA GLY A 272 -20.88 -0.39 -2.67
C GLY A 272 -20.60 -0.51 -1.17
N ILE A 273 -21.28 0.32 -0.37
CA ILE A 273 -21.19 0.28 1.08
C ILE A 273 -22.36 -0.54 1.60
N SER A 274 -22.08 -1.75 2.05
CA SER A 274 -23.07 -2.64 2.64
C SER A 274 -22.58 -3.12 3.99
N GLU A 275 -23.39 -2.91 5.03
CA GLU A 275 -23.05 -3.37 6.39
C GLU A 275 -22.95 -4.90 6.49
N TYR A 276 -23.58 -5.65 5.58
CA TYR A 276 -23.37 -7.10 5.49
C TYR A 276 -21.97 -7.51 5.08
N SER A 277 -21.23 -6.63 4.41
CA SER A 277 -19.83 -6.86 4.04
C SER A 277 -18.85 -6.35 5.09
N SER A 278 -19.29 -5.52 6.04
CA SER A 278 -18.43 -4.82 6.99
C SER A 278 -17.63 -5.76 7.88
N THR A 279 -18.24 -6.85 8.38
CA THR A 279 -17.58 -7.81 9.26
C THR A 279 -16.40 -8.55 8.62
N LEU A 280 -16.42 -8.74 7.28
CA LEU A 280 -15.28 -9.29 6.55
C LEU A 280 -14.28 -8.21 6.13
N LEU A 281 -14.77 -7.03 5.73
CA LEU A 281 -13.90 -5.95 5.28
C LEU A 281 -13.14 -5.29 6.43
N LEU A 282 -13.72 -5.22 7.62
CA LEU A 282 -13.10 -4.66 8.82
C LEU A 282 -12.32 -5.69 9.64
N ASP A 283 -12.40 -6.99 9.32
CA ASP A 283 -11.57 -8.01 9.97
C ASP A 283 -10.10 -7.88 9.50
N PRO A 284 -9.15 -7.56 10.38
CA PRO A 284 -7.74 -7.37 10.00
C PRO A 284 -7.08 -8.64 9.47
N ARG A 285 -7.63 -9.83 9.72
CA ARG A 285 -7.12 -11.14 9.28
C ARG A 285 -7.53 -11.52 7.86
N VAL A 286 -8.59 -10.89 7.32
CA VAL A 286 -9.12 -11.17 5.98
C VAL A 286 -8.28 -10.48 4.93
N LYS A 287 -7.83 -11.20 3.91
CA LYS A 287 -7.20 -10.62 2.72
C LYS A 287 -8.27 -9.97 1.84
N LYS A 288 -8.03 -8.74 1.38
CA LYS A 288 -9.01 -7.94 0.64
C LYS A 288 -8.47 -7.51 -0.70
N TYR A 289 -9.21 -7.81 -1.78
CA TYR A 289 -8.98 -7.28 -3.11
C TYR A 289 -10.12 -6.34 -3.51
N PHE A 290 -9.78 -5.07 -3.74
CA PHE A 290 -10.72 -4.06 -4.21
C PHE A 290 -10.65 -3.95 -5.72
N VAL A 291 -11.73 -4.32 -6.42
CA VAL A 291 -11.80 -4.22 -7.87
C VAL A 291 -12.35 -2.86 -8.26
N SER A 292 -11.58 -2.08 -9.01
CA SER A 292 -11.94 -0.78 -9.55
C SER A 292 -11.76 -0.75 -11.06
N SER A 293 -12.55 0.06 -11.75
CA SER A 293 -12.29 0.41 -13.15
C SER A 293 -11.62 1.78 -13.23
N THR A 294 -11.16 2.16 -14.41
CA THR A 294 -10.55 3.46 -14.68
C THR A 294 -11.52 4.65 -14.67
N SER A 295 -12.83 4.41 -14.47
CA SER A 295 -13.82 5.49 -14.40
C SER A 295 -13.69 6.30 -13.10
N THR A 296 -13.81 7.63 -13.18
CA THR A 296 -13.72 8.56 -12.04
C THR A 296 -14.61 8.15 -10.87
N GLN A 297 -15.85 7.71 -11.15
CA GLN A 297 -16.77 7.24 -10.11
C GLN A 297 -16.24 6.01 -9.37
N SER A 298 -15.64 5.06 -10.10
CA SER A 298 -15.07 3.84 -9.50
C SER A 298 -13.85 4.18 -8.65
N ILE A 299 -12.96 5.02 -9.17
CA ILE A 299 -11.74 5.45 -8.48
C ILE A 299 -12.09 6.20 -7.19
N LYS A 300 -12.88 7.28 -7.28
CA LYS A 300 -13.26 8.08 -6.11
C LYS A 300 -14.05 7.31 -5.07
N GLY A 301 -14.93 6.40 -5.51
CA GLY A 301 -15.66 5.53 -4.61
C GLY A 301 -14.75 4.51 -3.91
N THR A 302 -13.79 3.93 -4.62
CA THR A 302 -12.77 3.03 -4.05
C THR A 302 -11.89 3.79 -3.05
N GLN A 303 -11.45 5.00 -3.37
CA GLN A 303 -10.72 5.87 -2.46
C GLN A 303 -11.50 6.15 -1.16
N PHE A 304 -12.76 6.54 -1.30
CA PHE A 304 -13.64 6.79 -0.17
C PHE A 304 -13.70 5.57 0.77
N LEU A 305 -13.99 4.39 0.20
CA LEU A 305 -14.10 3.16 0.98
C LEU A 305 -12.77 2.74 1.63
N LEU A 306 -11.67 2.86 0.90
CA LEU A 306 -10.34 2.55 1.45
C LEU A 306 -9.96 3.44 2.62
N ARG A 307 -10.22 4.76 2.55
CA ARG A 307 -9.98 5.67 3.69
C ARG A 307 -10.77 5.25 4.94
N TYR A 308 -12.01 4.83 4.77
CA TYR A 308 -12.82 4.30 5.87
C TYR A 308 -12.25 3.02 6.46
N LEU A 309 -11.88 2.07 5.59
CA LEU A 309 -11.31 0.81 6.02
C LEU A 309 -9.97 1.00 6.73
N LEU A 310 -9.10 1.81 6.18
CA LEU A 310 -7.78 2.07 6.77
C LEU A 310 -7.90 2.76 8.13
N LYS A 311 -8.88 3.68 8.29
CA LYS A 311 -9.21 4.26 9.59
C LYS A 311 -9.74 3.22 10.57
N GLY A 312 -10.60 2.30 10.13
CA GLY A 312 -11.24 1.27 10.96
C GLY A 312 -10.36 0.07 11.26
N LEU A 313 -9.43 -0.28 10.40
CA LEU A 313 -8.57 -1.45 10.57
C LEU A 313 -7.54 -1.30 11.69
N ASN A 314 -7.43 -0.14 12.31
CA ASN A 314 -6.40 0.18 13.30
C ASN A 314 -5.10 -0.56 12.95
N ILE A 315 -4.38 -0.03 11.93
CA ILE A 315 -3.30 -0.74 11.25
C ILE A 315 -2.22 -1.10 12.26
N THR A 316 -2.40 -2.25 12.90
CA THR A 316 -1.33 -2.91 13.62
C THR A 316 -0.34 -3.49 12.59
N ALA A 317 0.90 -3.74 13.02
CA ALA A 317 1.92 -4.34 12.14
C ALA A 317 1.47 -5.67 11.49
N ASP A 318 0.45 -6.32 12.03
CA ASP A 318 -0.09 -7.62 11.59
C ASP A 318 -1.34 -7.51 10.70
N ALA A 319 -1.86 -6.30 10.44
CA ALA A 319 -3.06 -6.13 9.62
C ALA A 319 -2.77 -6.44 8.14
N VAL A 320 -3.59 -7.29 7.54
CA VAL A 320 -3.55 -7.56 6.09
C VAL A 320 -4.18 -6.38 5.35
N LEU A 321 -3.34 -5.60 4.69
CA LEU A 321 -3.78 -4.42 3.96
C LEU A 321 -4.60 -4.77 2.72
N PRO A 322 -5.62 -3.96 2.38
CA PRO A 322 -6.33 -4.09 1.12
C PRO A 322 -5.39 -3.92 -0.08
N GLU A 323 -5.60 -4.70 -1.13
CA GLU A 323 -4.96 -4.54 -2.44
C GLU A 323 -5.99 -4.19 -3.49
N ILE A 324 -5.58 -3.49 -4.55
CA ILE A 324 -6.47 -3.00 -5.60
C ILE A 324 -6.22 -3.76 -6.90
N PHE A 325 -7.27 -4.29 -7.50
CA PHE A 325 -7.28 -4.73 -8.89
C PHE A 325 -7.86 -3.61 -9.76
N LEU A 326 -7.01 -2.89 -10.48
CA LEU A 326 -7.46 -1.94 -11.48
C LEU A 326 -7.81 -2.72 -12.76
N ASN A 327 -9.10 -2.90 -12.97
CA ASN A 327 -9.67 -3.75 -14.01
C ASN A 327 -10.24 -2.91 -15.17
N MET A 328 -10.53 -3.57 -16.28
CA MET A 328 -11.11 -2.96 -17.47
C MET A 328 -10.28 -1.79 -18.03
N ILE A 329 -8.96 -1.92 -17.98
CA ILE A 329 -8.05 -0.89 -18.51
C ILE A 329 -8.15 -0.89 -20.03
N PRO A 330 -8.60 0.21 -20.66
CA PRO A 330 -8.65 0.31 -22.13
C PRO A 330 -7.23 0.37 -22.71
N ASP A 331 -7.01 -0.26 -23.85
CA ASP A 331 -5.74 -0.17 -24.59
C ASP A 331 -5.40 1.25 -25.05
N THR A 332 -6.43 2.13 -25.11
CA THR A 332 -6.29 3.53 -25.51
C THR A 332 -5.81 4.44 -24.40
N LEU A 333 -5.76 3.97 -23.16
CA LEU A 333 -5.35 4.78 -22.02
C LEU A 333 -3.84 5.04 -22.06
N SER A 334 -3.45 6.30 -22.10
CA SER A 334 -2.04 6.71 -22.11
C SER A 334 -1.35 6.33 -20.78
N ARG A 335 -0.03 6.26 -20.81
CA ARG A 335 0.78 5.98 -19.64
C ARG A 335 0.63 7.08 -18.56
N GLU A 336 0.53 8.33 -18.99
CA GLU A 336 0.33 9.48 -18.10
C GLU A 336 -1.00 9.38 -17.35
N GLU A 337 -2.10 9.14 -18.07
CA GLU A 337 -3.43 8.92 -17.44
C GLU A 337 -3.45 7.73 -16.49
N LYS A 338 -2.73 6.65 -16.80
CA LYS A 338 -2.58 5.52 -15.87
C LYS A 338 -1.85 5.93 -14.59
N ASN A 339 -0.74 6.67 -14.71
CA ASN A 339 0.04 7.14 -13.57
C ASN A 339 -0.79 8.07 -12.68
N ASP A 340 -1.63 8.93 -13.26
CA ASP A 340 -2.54 9.79 -12.52
C ASP A 340 -3.57 8.97 -11.71
N ILE A 341 -4.15 7.93 -12.32
CA ILE A 341 -5.08 7.02 -11.63
C ILE A 341 -4.38 6.29 -10.48
N PHE A 342 -3.15 5.81 -10.69
CA PHE A 342 -2.37 5.18 -9.63
C PHE A 342 -2.07 6.14 -8.49
N ALA A 343 -1.60 7.34 -8.80
CA ALA A 343 -1.33 8.37 -7.80
C ALA A 343 -2.59 8.70 -6.99
N GLU A 344 -3.74 8.82 -7.67
CA GLU A 344 -5.02 9.08 -7.03
C GLU A 344 -5.46 7.94 -6.09
N LEU A 345 -5.27 6.67 -6.47
CA LEU A 345 -5.56 5.51 -5.62
C LEU A 345 -4.59 5.39 -4.43
N PHE A 346 -3.30 5.70 -4.63
CA PHE A 346 -2.31 5.66 -3.56
C PHE A 346 -2.52 6.71 -2.47
N GLN A 347 -3.11 7.87 -2.80
CA GLN A 347 -3.44 8.90 -1.79
C GLN A 347 -4.27 8.39 -0.62
N CYS A 348 -5.03 7.31 -0.79
CA CYS A 348 -5.85 6.74 0.27
C CYS A 348 -5.03 6.12 1.40
N TYR A 349 -3.82 5.72 1.10
CA TYR A 349 -2.91 5.07 2.03
C TYR A 349 -2.00 6.06 2.77
N GLU A 350 -2.10 7.36 2.45
CA GLU A 350 -1.37 8.44 3.11
C GLU A 350 -2.29 9.08 4.17
N THR A 351 -1.96 8.95 5.45
CA THR A 351 -2.72 9.60 6.55
C THR A 351 -2.15 10.97 6.86
N GLU A 352 -3.01 11.94 7.23
CA GLU A 352 -2.63 13.33 7.52
C GLU A 352 -1.70 13.48 8.75
N GLU A 353 -1.68 12.50 9.64
CA GLU A 353 -0.85 12.50 10.86
C GLU A 353 0.54 11.88 10.66
N GLU A 354 0.79 11.18 9.56
CA GLU A 354 2.01 10.38 9.30
C GLU A 354 3.10 11.14 8.51
N VAL A 355 3.17 12.45 8.59
CA VAL A 355 4.30 13.21 7.98
C VAL A 355 5.67 12.77 8.56
N ASN A 356 5.68 12.01 9.66
CA ASN A 356 6.90 11.56 10.35
C ASN A 356 7.04 10.04 10.50
N GLU A 357 6.07 9.22 10.10
CA GLU A 357 6.19 7.76 10.18
C GLU A 357 6.31 7.14 8.77
N LEU A 358 7.16 6.11 8.67
CA LEU A 358 7.42 5.37 7.42
C LEU A 358 6.10 4.82 6.84
N PRO A 359 5.80 5.07 5.55
CA PRO A 359 4.63 4.48 4.92
C PRO A 359 4.76 2.95 4.93
N ARG A 360 3.73 2.29 5.40
CA ARG A 360 3.66 0.83 5.57
C ARG A 360 3.34 0.08 4.27
N PHE A 361 3.48 0.71 3.09
CA PHE A 361 2.96 0.18 1.84
C PHE A 361 4.03 -0.23 0.85
N THR A 362 3.90 -1.45 0.34
CA THR A 362 4.68 -1.97 -0.79
C THR A 362 3.99 -1.60 -2.12
N SER A 363 4.75 -1.45 -3.20
CA SER A 363 4.28 -1.08 -4.54
C SER A 363 3.34 -2.09 -5.21
N ASN A 364 3.09 -3.23 -4.60
CA ASN A 364 2.20 -4.25 -5.16
C ASN A 364 0.73 -4.06 -4.75
N VAL A 365 0.37 -2.90 -4.19
CA VAL A 365 -1.02 -2.60 -3.77
C VAL A 365 -1.98 -2.52 -4.95
N VAL A 366 -1.52 -2.14 -6.14
CA VAL A 366 -2.35 -2.07 -7.35
C VAL A 366 -1.85 -3.04 -8.41
N THR A 367 -2.71 -3.98 -8.80
CA THR A 367 -2.48 -4.92 -9.91
C THR A 367 -3.31 -4.51 -11.11
N GLU A 368 -2.67 -4.29 -12.25
CA GLU A 368 -3.36 -3.96 -13.50
C GLU A 368 -3.96 -5.21 -14.14
N LEU A 369 -5.26 -5.14 -14.45
CA LEU A 369 -5.99 -6.20 -15.14
C LEU A 369 -6.53 -5.68 -16.48
N PRO A 370 -6.00 -6.14 -17.62
CA PRO A 370 -6.42 -5.68 -18.93
C PRO A 370 -7.89 -5.98 -19.23
N PHE A 371 -8.53 -5.12 -19.99
CA PHE A 371 -9.89 -5.32 -20.46
C PHE A 371 -9.97 -6.46 -21.48
N ALA A 372 -10.98 -7.31 -21.34
CA ALA A 372 -11.29 -8.40 -22.28
C ALA A 372 -12.78 -8.33 -22.63
N SER A 373 -13.09 -7.73 -23.78
CA SER A 373 -14.48 -7.50 -24.24
C SER A 373 -15.27 -8.79 -24.42
N GLU A 374 -14.60 -9.88 -24.76
CA GLU A 374 -15.18 -11.20 -25.00
C GLU A 374 -15.79 -11.83 -23.75
N LEU A 375 -15.38 -11.35 -22.56
CA LEU A 375 -15.88 -11.86 -21.26
C LEU A 375 -17.21 -11.20 -20.84
N ILE A 376 -17.77 -10.28 -21.62
CA ILE A 376 -19.00 -9.56 -21.26
C ILE A 376 -20.27 -10.41 -21.45
N HIS A 377 -20.28 -11.32 -22.44
CA HIS A 377 -21.46 -12.08 -22.86
C HIS A 377 -21.36 -13.60 -22.56
N LEU A 378 -20.87 -13.96 -21.38
CA LEU A 378 -20.73 -15.34 -21.02
C LEU A 378 -21.93 -15.82 -20.18
N THR A 379 -22.52 -16.96 -20.57
CA THR A 379 -23.77 -17.47 -20.00
C THR A 379 -23.58 -18.66 -19.06
N SER A 380 -22.36 -19.19 -18.93
CA SER A 380 -22.07 -20.29 -18.01
C SER A 380 -20.66 -20.18 -17.42
N LEU A 381 -20.46 -20.74 -16.22
CA LEU A 381 -19.15 -20.78 -15.59
C LEU A 381 -18.11 -21.52 -16.44
N GLN A 382 -18.50 -22.57 -17.12
CA GLN A 382 -17.60 -23.33 -17.99
C GLN A 382 -17.07 -22.47 -19.15
N GLN A 383 -17.95 -21.70 -19.79
CA GLN A 383 -17.55 -20.77 -20.84
C GLN A 383 -16.62 -19.67 -20.29
N ILE A 384 -16.89 -19.18 -19.10
CA ILE A 384 -16.03 -18.18 -18.43
C ILE A 384 -14.62 -18.77 -18.26
N PHE A 385 -14.47 -19.95 -17.67
CA PHE A 385 -13.15 -20.54 -17.42
C PHE A 385 -12.39 -20.86 -18.72
N GLN A 386 -13.07 -21.34 -19.75
CA GLN A 386 -12.46 -21.58 -21.07
C GLN A 386 -11.97 -20.28 -21.71
N SER A 387 -12.79 -19.23 -21.66
CA SER A 387 -12.47 -17.93 -22.24
C SER A 387 -11.38 -17.17 -21.50
N LEU A 388 -11.20 -17.41 -20.19
CA LEU A 388 -10.15 -16.80 -19.38
C LEU A 388 -8.74 -17.27 -19.75
N THR A 389 -8.60 -18.52 -20.20
CA THR A 389 -7.28 -19.13 -20.45
C THR A 389 -6.52 -18.35 -21.51
N GLY A 390 -5.29 -17.91 -21.19
CA GLY A 390 -4.42 -17.13 -22.08
C GLY A 390 -4.72 -15.63 -22.14
N ARG A 391 -5.72 -15.12 -21.43
CA ARG A 391 -6.03 -13.69 -21.37
C ARG A 391 -5.13 -12.95 -20.38
N GLY A 392 -4.88 -11.67 -20.64
CA GLY A 392 -4.02 -10.83 -19.80
C GLY A 392 -4.45 -10.78 -18.34
N LEU A 393 -5.76 -10.66 -18.08
CA LEU A 393 -6.35 -10.77 -16.72
C LEU A 393 -5.94 -12.07 -16.00
N TYR A 394 -6.12 -13.21 -16.64
CA TYR A 394 -5.78 -14.51 -16.08
C TYR A 394 -4.26 -14.67 -15.86
N LEU A 395 -3.44 -14.23 -16.85
CA LEU A 395 -1.98 -14.34 -16.74
C LEU A 395 -1.43 -13.53 -15.57
N LYS A 396 -1.92 -12.30 -15.38
CA LYS A 396 -1.54 -11.47 -14.23
C LYS A 396 -1.92 -12.07 -12.89
N LEU A 397 -3.12 -12.63 -12.78
CA LEU A 397 -3.54 -13.32 -11.56
C LEU A 397 -2.75 -14.62 -11.33
N LYS A 398 -2.36 -15.31 -12.40
CA LYS A 398 -1.50 -16.48 -12.30
C LYS A 398 -0.11 -16.13 -11.76
N GLU A 399 0.50 -15.05 -12.22
CA GLU A 399 1.75 -14.51 -11.69
C GLU A 399 1.60 -14.17 -10.20
N LEU A 400 0.53 -13.44 -9.84
CA LEU A 400 0.25 -13.05 -8.45
C LEU A 400 0.09 -14.28 -7.53
N ILE A 401 -0.60 -15.31 -7.96
CA ILE A 401 -0.78 -16.54 -7.18
C ILE A 401 0.54 -17.32 -7.06
N GLN A 402 1.32 -17.38 -8.11
CA GLN A 402 2.64 -18.01 -8.06
C GLN A 402 3.54 -17.33 -7.02
N GLN A 403 3.55 -16.00 -7.00
CA GLN A 403 4.36 -15.21 -6.08
C GLN A 403 3.88 -15.30 -4.63
N ASN A 404 2.57 -15.19 -4.40
CA ASN A 404 2.03 -15.02 -3.04
C ASN A 404 1.64 -16.33 -2.34
N TYR A 405 1.35 -17.40 -3.09
CA TYR A 405 0.76 -18.61 -2.52
C TYR A 405 1.50 -19.91 -2.86
N LYS A 406 2.30 -19.95 -3.95
CA LYS A 406 3.00 -21.18 -4.34
C LYS A 406 4.28 -21.40 -3.53
N ASP A 407 4.98 -20.35 -3.20
CA ASP A 407 6.29 -20.42 -2.57
C ASP A 407 6.22 -20.51 -1.04
N ALA A 408 5.05 -20.28 -0.45
CA ALA A 408 4.83 -20.34 1.01
C ALA A 408 4.96 -21.75 1.64
N GLU A 409 4.93 -22.83 0.85
CA GLU A 409 4.93 -24.22 1.39
C GLU A 409 6.25 -25.00 1.19
N GLN A 410 7.28 -24.44 0.57
CA GLN A 410 8.56 -25.14 0.38
C GLN A 410 9.58 -24.95 1.50
N SER A 411 9.21 -24.34 2.62
CA SER A 411 10.10 -24.30 3.80
C SER A 411 10.10 -25.66 4.53
N VAL A 412 10.74 -26.65 3.94
CA VAL A 412 11.21 -27.80 4.70
C VAL A 412 12.24 -27.30 5.70
N THR A 413 11.87 -27.29 6.95
CA THR A 413 12.70 -26.91 8.09
C THR A 413 13.99 -27.76 8.12
N SER A 414 15.05 -27.26 7.48
CA SER A 414 16.38 -27.73 7.82
C SER A 414 16.67 -27.20 9.24
N VAL A 415 16.87 -28.10 10.18
CA VAL A 415 17.25 -27.77 11.56
C VAL A 415 18.65 -27.18 11.51
N ILE A 416 18.73 -25.85 11.57
CA ILE A 416 20.01 -25.14 11.65
C ILE A 416 20.60 -25.36 13.05
N THR A 417 21.79 -25.91 13.14
CA THR A 417 22.45 -26.13 14.41
C THR A 417 22.89 -24.78 15.03
N LYS A 418 23.00 -24.74 16.36
CA LYS A 418 23.40 -23.53 17.09
C LYS A 418 24.78 -23.04 16.64
N GLU A 419 25.69 -23.91 16.33
CA GLU A 419 27.06 -23.62 15.83
C GLU A 419 27.02 -22.93 14.45
N SER A 420 26.24 -23.44 13.52
CA SER A 420 26.05 -22.82 12.20
C SER A 420 25.50 -21.40 12.28
N ARG A 421 24.58 -21.17 13.23
CA ARG A 421 23.98 -19.85 13.46
C ARG A 421 24.98 -18.82 13.98
N GLU A 422 25.84 -19.22 14.93
CA GLU A 422 26.88 -18.33 15.49
C GLU A 422 27.95 -17.98 14.44
N GLU A 423 28.32 -18.90 13.59
CA GLU A 423 29.22 -18.65 12.45
C GLU A 423 28.58 -17.65 11.46
N THR A 424 27.33 -17.82 11.11
CA THR A 424 26.62 -16.89 10.22
C THR A 424 26.52 -15.50 10.82
N LEU A 425 26.18 -15.37 12.11
CA LEU A 425 26.14 -14.08 12.80
C LEU A 425 27.49 -13.39 12.79
N THR A 426 28.59 -14.15 12.93
CA THR A 426 29.96 -13.61 12.87
C THR A 426 30.28 -13.09 11.46
N LYS A 427 29.89 -13.83 10.41
CA LYS A 427 30.07 -13.40 9.01
C LYS A 427 29.24 -12.14 8.71
N ILE A 428 27.98 -12.06 9.17
CA ILE A 428 27.13 -10.89 9.02
C ILE A 428 27.73 -9.67 9.70
N ASN A 429 28.20 -9.84 10.95
CA ASN A 429 28.78 -8.73 11.70
C ASN A 429 30.06 -8.20 11.02
N ARG A 430 30.92 -9.09 10.51
CA ARG A 430 32.10 -8.71 9.73
C ARG A 430 31.73 -7.95 8.46
N MET A 431 30.71 -8.41 7.74
CA MET A 431 30.22 -7.78 6.52
C MET A 431 29.59 -6.41 6.79
N ALA A 432 28.73 -6.30 7.81
CA ALA A 432 28.08 -5.06 8.21
C ALA A 432 29.11 -4.03 8.71
N SER A 433 30.11 -4.46 9.46
CA SER A 433 31.17 -3.57 9.96
C SER A 433 32.08 -3.04 8.84
N ALA A 434 32.18 -3.74 7.71
CA ALA A 434 32.90 -3.27 6.52
C ALA A 434 32.13 -2.21 5.73
N GLN A 435 30.85 -1.99 6.02
CA GLN A 435 29.93 -1.11 5.27
C GLN A 435 29.27 -0.03 6.12
N LEU A 436 30.03 0.67 6.92
CA LEU A 436 29.49 1.72 7.80
C LEU A 436 28.98 2.96 7.03
N THR A 437 29.44 3.18 5.80
CA THR A 437 29.06 4.34 4.98
C THR A 437 28.84 3.96 3.51
N ALA A 438 28.05 4.75 2.78
CA ALA A 438 27.81 4.58 1.34
C ALA A 438 29.09 4.73 0.50
N GLU A 439 30.11 5.36 1.06
CA GLU A 439 31.41 5.61 0.45
C GLU A 439 32.40 4.45 0.64
N SER A 440 32.06 3.41 1.42
CA SER A 440 32.94 2.25 1.65
C SER A 440 33.15 1.45 0.37
N ASN A 441 34.40 0.88 0.21
CA ASN A 441 34.83 0.20 -1.04
C ASN A 441 34.23 -1.19 -1.29
N ALA A 442 33.26 -1.63 -0.50
CA ALA A 442 32.70 -2.96 -0.69
C ALA A 442 31.81 -2.99 -1.93
N ASP A 443 32.13 -3.89 -2.86
CA ASP A 443 31.34 -4.14 -4.06
C ASP A 443 30.12 -4.99 -3.68
N PHE A 444 29.00 -4.31 -3.40
CA PHE A 444 27.75 -4.97 -3.08
C PHE A 444 26.77 -4.84 -4.25
N ASP A 445 26.08 -5.92 -4.53
CA ASP A 445 24.91 -5.92 -5.38
C ASP A 445 23.83 -4.97 -4.82
N ILE A 446 22.84 -4.66 -5.64
CA ILE A 446 21.70 -3.84 -5.25
C ILE A 446 20.54 -4.77 -4.90
N LEU A 447 19.94 -4.61 -3.71
CA LEU A 447 18.65 -5.22 -3.43
C LEU A 447 17.57 -4.51 -4.23
N MET A 448 16.79 -5.26 -5.00
CA MET A 448 15.69 -4.73 -5.77
C MET A 448 14.55 -4.28 -4.86
N THR A 449 14.44 -2.96 -4.66
CA THR A 449 13.35 -2.34 -3.93
C THR A 449 12.22 -1.93 -4.86
N THR A 450 11.07 -1.66 -4.28
CA THR A 450 9.90 -1.15 -4.96
C THR A 450 10.17 0.14 -5.73
N SER A 451 10.85 1.10 -5.09
CA SER A 451 11.20 2.38 -5.73
C SER A 451 12.14 2.18 -6.92
N LEU A 452 13.05 1.21 -6.85
CA LEU A 452 13.94 0.87 -7.97
C LEU A 452 13.19 0.20 -9.12
N LYS A 453 12.27 -0.73 -8.81
CA LYS A 453 11.38 -1.35 -9.82
C LYS A 453 10.54 -0.30 -10.53
N TYR A 454 9.98 0.63 -9.78
CA TYR A 454 9.23 1.72 -10.36
C TYR A 454 10.11 2.58 -11.28
N LEU A 455 11.26 3.00 -10.80
CA LEU A 455 12.18 3.84 -11.56
C LEU A 455 12.62 3.17 -12.88
N SER A 456 13.04 1.90 -12.81
CA SER A 456 13.49 1.16 -14.01
C SER A 456 12.36 0.91 -14.99
N ARG A 457 11.15 0.58 -14.53
CA ARG A 457 9.98 0.32 -15.39
C ARG A 457 9.40 1.58 -15.99
N THR A 458 9.40 2.69 -15.23
CA THR A 458 8.93 3.98 -15.72
C THR A 458 9.78 4.49 -16.86
N TYR A 459 11.08 4.23 -16.81
CA TYR A 459 12.06 4.71 -17.79
C TYR A 459 12.69 3.56 -18.60
N ASN A 460 11.89 2.54 -18.96
CA ASN A 460 12.38 1.39 -19.74
C ASN A 460 12.61 1.70 -21.23
N ASP A 461 11.92 2.68 -21.77
CA ASP A 461 11.93 3.10 -23.19
C ASP A 461 12.42 4.53 -23.40
N VAL A 462 12.57 5.31 -22.31
CA VAL A 462 13.06 6.69 -22.32
C VAL A 462 14.14 6.90 -21.26
N ILE A 463 14.96 7.94 -21.41
CA ILE A 463 15.93 8.29 -20.37
C ILE A 463 15.24 8.95 -19.17
N PRO A 464 15.70 8.67 -17.95
CA PRO A 464 15.08 9.20 -16.73
C PRO A 464 15.24 10.72 -16.60
N THR A 465 14.12 11.37 -16.26
CA THR A 465 14.05 12.79 -15.91
C THR A 465 13.12 12.93 -14.71
N THR A 466 13.69 12.91 -13.50
CA THR A 466 12.91 12.77 -12.25
C THR A 466 13.68 13.26 -11.02
N VAL A 467 12.94 13.45 -9.93
CA VAL A 467 13.47 13.73 -8.61
C VAL A 467 13.30 12.50 -7.71
N VAL A 468 14.41 11.98 -7.20
CA VAL A 468 14.44 10.84 -6.27
C VAL A 468 14.55 11.39 -4.85
N MET A 469 13.43 11.41 -4.15
CA MET A 469 13.37 11.84 -2.76
C MET A 469 13.75 10.70 -1.81
N GLY A 470 14.15 11.04 -0.59
CA GLY A 470 14.34 10.05 0.48
C GLY A 470 14.82 10.67 1.79
N ALA A 471 14.51 10.01 2.90
CA ALA A 471 15.00 10.39 4.22
C ALA A 471 16.54 10.33 4.31
N LYS A 472 17.13 10.91 5.35
CA LYS A 472 18.54 10.72 5.64
C LYS A 472 18.82 9.23 5.91
N GLY A 473 19.78 8.64 5.20
CA GLY A 473 20.10 7.21 5.32
C GLY A 473 19.27 6.27 4.44
N SER A 474 18.36 6.78 3.60
CA SER A 474 17.51 5.95 2.70
C SER A 474 18.24 5.29 1.54
N GLY A 475 19.52 5.60 1.32
CA GLY A 475 20.35 5.00 0.26
C GLY A 475 20.52 5.87 -1.00
N LYS A 476 20.15 7.17 -0.98
CA LYS A 476 20.32 8.09 -2.13
C LYS A 476 21.72 8.10 -2.70
N THR A 477 22.73 8.38 -1.87
CA THR A 477 24.15 8.41 -2.26
C THR A 477 24.66 7.04 -2.71
N PHE A 478 24.14 5.94 -2.13
CA PHE A 478 24.43 4.58 -2.58
C PHE A 478 23.92 4.35 -4.00
N LEU A 479 22.68 4.74 -4.29
CA LEU A 479 22.09 4.62 -5.62
C LEU A 479 22.79 5.49 -6.66
N TYR A 480 23.07 6.75 -6.30
CA TYR A 480 23.89 7.67 -7.12
C TYR A 480 25.24 7.03 -7.50
N ARG A 481 25.95 6.47 -6.52
CA ARG A 481 27.21 5.77 -6.75
C ARG A 481 27.04 4.60 -7.73
N LYS A 482 26.03 3.74 -7.53
CA LYS A 482 25.78 2.57 -8.38
C LYS A 482 25.43 2.94 -9.82
N MET A 483 24.73 4.05 -10.00
CA MET A 483 24.49 4.61 -11.35
C MET A 483 25.80 5.08 -12.01
N CYS A 484 26.65 5.77 -11.25
CA CYS A 484 27.97 6.19 -11.76
C CYS A 484 28.88 5.00 -12.10
N ASP A 485 28.86 3.94 -11.28
CA ASP A 485 29.61 2.69 -11.54
C ASP A 485 29.13 2.01 -12.82
N ALA A 486 27.83 2.03 -13.10
CA ALA A 486 27.25 1.47 -14.29
C ALA A 486 27.51 2.32 -15.57
N MET A 487 27.86 3.60 -15.41
CA MET A 487 28.19 4.57 -16.47
C MET A 487 27.05 4.91 -17.44
N GLU A 488 26.06 4.05 -17.60
CA GLU A 488 24.91 4.26 -18.48
C GLU A 488 23.63 3.64 -17.91
N TRP A 489 22.47 4.18 -18.31
CA TRP A 489 21.18 3.78 -17.79
C TRP A 489 20.84 2.32 -18.09
N THR A 490 21.10 1.87 -19.33
CA THR A 490 20.84 0.48 -19.76
C THR A 490 21.71 -0.53 -18.99
N ALA A 491 22.98 -0.20 -18.72
CA ALA A 491 23.86 -1.05 -17.93
C ALA A 491 23.40 -1.10 -16.46
N PHE A 492 22.94 0.03 -15.92
CA PHE A 492 22.37 0.07 -14.57
C PHE A 492 21.13 -0.81 -14.45
N CYS A 493 20.15 -0.67 -15.35
CA CYS A 493 18.94 -1.50 -15.33
C CYS A 493 19.24 -2.99 -15.50
N LYS A 494 20.18 -3.36 -16.36
CA LYS A 494 20.64 -4.75 -16.47
C LYS A 494 21.27 -5.27 -15.20
N SER A 495 22.05 -4.44 -14.48
CA SER A 495 22.68 -4.83 -13.22
C SER A 495 21.69 -5.15 -12.10
N ILE A 496 20.49 -4.58 -12.17
CA ILE A 496 19.39 -4.84 -11.23
C ILE A 496 18.39 -5.87 -11.75
N GLY A 497 18.66 -6.52 -12.91
CA GLY A 497 17.83 -7.61 -13.45
C GLY A 497 16.54 -7.18 -14.15
N GLU A 498 16.36 -5.87 -14.44
CA GLU A 498 15.16 -5.39 -15.14
C GLU A 498 15.40 -5.29 -16.66
N PRO A 499 14.46 -5.78 -17.48
CA PRO A 499 14.55 -5.64 -18.93
C PRO A 499 14.39 -4.17 -19.35
N ILE A 500 15.19 -3.72 -20.29
CA ILE A 500 15.16 -2.35 -20.80
C ILE A 500 15.28 -2.32 -22.31
N ASP A 501 14.56 -1.39 -22.95
CA ASP A 501 14.72 -1.12 -24.38
C ASP A 501 16.05 -0.38 -24.65
N THR A 502 16.73 -0.74 -25.71
CA THR A 502 17.98 -0.08 -26.13
C THR A 502 17.77 1.39 -26.54
N SER A 503 16.53 1.82 -26.83
CA SER A 503 16.18 3.22 -27.11
C SER A 503 16.36 4.14 -25.90
N ALA A 504 16.32 3.59 -24.69
CA ALA A 504 16.52 4.32 -23.43
C ALA A 504 18.01 4.49 -23.05
N THR A 505 18.95 4.21 -23.93
CA THR A 505 20.39 4.38 -23.66
C THR A 505 20.74 5.84 -23.40
N GLY A 506 21.34 6.12 -22.24
CA GLY A 506 21.84 7.45 -21.87
C GLY A 506 23.06 7.33 -20.94
N LEU A 507 24.06 8.16 -21.18
CA LEU A 507 25.29 8.19 -20.40
C LEU A 507 25.08 9.02 -19.13
N PHE A 508 25.50 8.53 -17.99
CA PHE A 508 25.47 9.30 -16.74
C PHE A 508 26.59 10.34 -16.70
N LEU A 509 26.22 11.56 -16.31
CA LEU A 509 27.16 12.64 -16.03
C LEU A 509 26.97 13.15 -14.59
N PRO A 510 27.87 12.87 -13.64
CA PRO A 510 27.83 13.40 -12.30
C PRO A 510 28.15 14.90 -12.33
N VAL A 511 27.16 15.75 -11.96
CA VAL A 511 27.27 17.22 -11.98
C VAL A 511 27.56 17.79 -10.58
N ILE A 512 26.91 17.23 -9.56
CA ILE A 512 27.10 17.58 -8.15
C ILE A 512 27.18 16.29 -7.35
N ALA A 513 28.05 16.24 -6.36
CA ALA A 513 28.19 15.12 -5.46
C ALA A 513 28.38 15.58 -4.00
N SER A 514 27.95 14.75 -3.03
CA SER A 514 28.15 15.01 -1.60
C SER A 514 29.62 15.21 -1.25
N ARG A 515 29.91 16.08 -0.28
CA ARG A 515 31.30 16.40 0.14
C ARG A 515 32.07 15.23 0.75
N ASN A 516 31.39 14.24 1.27
CA ASN A 516 32.01 13.05 1.87
C ASN A 516 32.52 12.04 0.82
N ILE A 517 33.01 12.52 -0.32
CA ILE A 517 33.24 11.72 -1.54
C ILE A 517 34.36 10.73 -1.42
N GLY A 518 35.41 10.95 -0.58
CA GLY A 518 36.52 10.07 -0.33
C GLY A 518 36.97 9.22 -1.54
N GLN A 519 36.66 7.93 -1.51
CA GLN A 519 37.01 6.98 -2.56
C GLN A 519 36.10 7.03 -3.81
N LEU A 520 34.92 7.69 -3.74
CA LEU A 520 34.00 7.87 -4.87
C LEU A 520 34.60 8.71 -6.00
N THR A 521 35.56 9.59 -5.71
CA THR A 521 36.18 10.48 -6.72
C THR A 521 36.68 9.71 -7.93
N LYS A 522 37.25 8.49 -7.74
CA LYS A 522 37.72 7.66 -8.84
C LYS A 522 36.60 7.11 -9.72
N ILE A 523 35.48 6.75 -9.10
CA ILE A 523 34.29 6.23 -9.80
C ILE A 523 33.64 7.35 -10.61
N LEU A 524 33.43 8.51 -9.98
CA LEU A 524 32.86 9.68 -10.64
C LEU A 524 33.75 10.15 -11.82
N GLN A 525 35.08 10.13 -11.64
CA GLN A 525 36.00 10.49 -12.72
C GLN A 525 35.94 9.50 -13.88
N LYS A 526 35.85 8.18 -13.62
CA LYS A 526 35.67 7.17 -14.67
C LYS A 526 34.35 7.40 -15.45
N CYS A 527 33.30 7.78 -14.75
CA CYS A 527 32.02 8.09 -15.37
C CYS A 527 32.13 9.30 -16.33
N ILE A 528 32.86 10.37 -15.91
CA ILE A 528 33.18 11.54 -16.72
C ILE A 528 34.05 11.14 -17.93
N ASP A 529 35.08 10.36 -17.72
CA ASP A 529 35.99 9.91 -18.80
C ASP A 529 35.22 9.09 -19.85
N ASN A 530 34.25 8.26 -19.44
CA ASN A 530 33.37 7.52 -20.35
C ASN A 530 32.51 8.46 -21.23
N VAL A 531 31.99 9.58 -20.67
CA VAL A 531 31.25 10.59 -21.46
C VAL A 531 32.16 11.24 -22.49
N ASN A 532 33.36 11.65 -22.09
CA ASN A 532 34.35 12.26 -22.98
C ASN A 532 34.83 11.32 -24.07
N GLU A 533 34.91 10.02 -23.84
CA GLU A 533 35.29 9.00 -24.81
C GLU A 533 34.17 8.71 -25.80
N LYS A 534 32.93 8.55 -25.32
CA LYS A 534 31.80 8.15 -26.17
C LYS A 534 31.18 9.31 -26.97
N ILE A 535 31.25 10.56 -26.46
CA ILE A 535 30.68 11.72 -27.12
C ILE A 535 31.75 12.68 -27.62
N SER A 536 32.18 12.51 -28.86
CA SER A 536 33.15 13.42 -29.49
C SER A 536 32.58 14.85 -29.57
N GLY A 537 33.29 15.83 -28.96
CA GLY A 537 32.86 17.25 -28.90
C GLY A 537 32.26 17.67 -27.58
N CYS A 538 32.17 16.78 -26.60
CA CYS A 538 32.03 17.14 -25.18
C CYS A 538 33.39 17.19 -24.54
N LYS A 539 33.62 18.19 -23.67
CA LYS A 539 34.86 18.37 -22.90
C LYS A 539 34.54 18.58 -21.43
N VAL A 540 34.00 17.51 -20.83
CA VAL A 540 33.68 17.53 -19.39
C VAL A 540 34.95 17.68 -18.58
N GLY A 541 35.02 18.68 -17.71
CA GLY A 541 36.17 18.96 -16.85
C GLY A 541 36.41 17.88 -15.81
N LYS A 542 37.67 17.59 -15.51
CA LYS A 542 38.02 16.71 -14.39
C LYS A 542 37.53 17.30 -13.07
N GLY A 543 36.84 16.50 -12.25
CA GLY A 543 36.34 16.93 -10.96
C GLY A 543 35.18 17.95 -11.02
N ILE A 544 34.51 18.10 -12.16
CA ILE A 544 33.39 19.06 -12.37
C ILE A 544 32.34 19.00 -11.25
N PHE A 545 32.04 17.81 -10.71
CA PHE A 545 31.12 17.63 -9.60
C PHE A 545 31.51 18.35 -8.32
N SER A 546 32.81 18.51 -8.04
CA SER A 546 33.33 19.27 -6.91
C SER A 546 33.42 20.76 -7.22
N ASP A 547 33.83 21.11 -8.44
CA ASP A 547 33.95 22.52 -8.89
C ASP A 547 32.57 23.18 -8.89
N ASN A 548 31.54 22.48 -9.37
CA ASN A 548 30.16 22.98 -9.33
C ASN A 548 29.65 23.17 -7.90
N SER A 549 29.94 22.23 -6.98
CA SER A 549 29.57 22.37 -5.57
C SER A 549 30.19 23.62 -4.93
N ILE A 550 31.48 23.85 -5.20
CA ILE A 550 32.21 25.03 -4.71
C ILE A 550 31.65 26.32 -5.35
N LYS A 551 31.34 26.29 -6.65
CA LYS A 551 30.78 27.44 -7.37
C LYS A 551 29.44 27.87 -6.77
N ILE A 552 28.51 26.91 -6.58
CA ILE A 552 27.20 27.18 -6.00
C ILE A 552 27.35 27.74 -4.60
N GLU A 553 28.18 27.15 -3.74
CA GLU A 553 28.37 27.62 -2.37
C GLU A 553 28.92 29.05 -2.30
N ARG A 554 29.83 29.41 -3.21
CA ARG A 554 30.41 30.73 -3.26
C ARG A 554 29.44 31.79 -3.81
N GLU A 555 28.63 31.41 -4.79
CA GLU A 555 27.81 32.35 -5.56
C GLU A 555 26.33 32.40 -5.11
N LYS A 556 25.84 31.43 -4.33
CA LYS A 556 24.41 31.25 -3.98
C LYS A 556 23.71 32.52 -3.45
N ASN A 557 24.42 33.35 -2.67
CA ASN A 557 23.86 34.56 -2.11
C ASN A 557 23.71 35.72 -3.14
N GLN A 558 24.30 35.57 -4.33
CA GLN A 558 24.26 36.59 -5.41
C GLN A 558 23.30 36.14 -6.54
N ILE A 559 22.85 34.88 -6.55
CA ILE A 559 21.98 34.35 -7.58
C ILE A 559 20.55 34.81 -7.32
N THR A 560 19.98 35.56 -8.27
CA THR A 560 18.58 36.03 -8.25
C THR A 560 17.69 35.21 -9.21
N ASP A 561 18.25 34.62 -10.25
CA ASP A 561 17.57 33.77 -11.22
C ASP A 561 18.20 32.36 -11.20
N TRP A 562 17.62 31.49 -10.36
CA TRP A 562 18.09 30.13 -10.19
C TRP A 562 17.82 29.24 -11.40
N LEU A 563 16.77 29.52 -12.18
CA LEU A 563 16.49 28.75 -13.38
C LEU A 563 17.59 28.90 -14.42
N SER A 564 17.89 30.13 -14.79
CA SER A 564 18.99 30.43 -15.74
C SER A 564 20.35 29.98 -15.21
N PHE A 565 20.57 30.07 -13.89
CA PHE A 565 21.79 29.54 -13.27
C PHE A 565 21.94 28.03 -13.44
N TRP A 566 20.90 27.26 -13.13
CA TRP A 566 20.93 25.80 -13.27
C TRP A 566 21.09 25.38 -14.74
N GLU A 567 20.37 26.00 -15.67
CA GLU A 567 20.51 25.71 -17.10
C GLU A 567 21.95 25.94 -17.57
N HIS A 568 22.54 27.08 -17.21
CA HIS A 568 23.93 27.39 -17.56
C HIS A 568 24.92 26.43 -16.88
N LEU A 569 24.73 26.09 -15.61
CA LEU A 569 25.57 25.17 -14.88
C LEU A 569 25.58 23.76 -15.54
N LEU A 570 24.39 23.24 -15.88
CA LEU A 570 24.26 21.95 -16.55
C LEU A 570 24.87 21.95 -17.94
N ALA A 571 24.63 23.00 -18.73
CA ALA A 571 25.19 23.14 -20.06
C ALA A 571 26.73 23.24 -20.03
N SER A 572 27.28 24.10 -19.20
CA SER A 572 28.74 24.28 -19.05
C SER A 572 29.44 23.09 -18.41
N SER A 573 28.68 22.20 -17.72
CA SER A 573 29.21 20.92 -17.21
C SER A 573 29.52 19.91 -18.31
N VAL A 574 28.84 19.99 -19.46
CA VAL A 574 29.11 19.13 -20.65
C VAL A 574 30.31 19.64 -21.43
N ASP A 575 30.33 20.94 -21.69
CA ASP A 575 31.49 21.65 -22.28
C ASP A 575 31.44 23.12 -21.82
N PRO A 576 32.56 23.70 -21.35
CA PRO A 576 32.60 25.13 -20.94
C PRO A 576 32.16 26.13 -22.01
N GLN A 577 32.10 25.73 -23.26
CA GLN A 577 31.63 26.59 -24.36
C GLN A 577 30.11 26.67 -24.46
N PHE A 578 29.37 25.70 -23.88
CA PHE A 578 27.90 25.71 -23.93
C PHE A 578 27.34 26.63 -22.85
N THR A 579 26.36 27.42 -23.25
CA THR A 579 25.68 28.39 -22.38
C THR A 579 24.22 27.98 -22.11
N THR A 580 23.63 27.17 -22.98
CA THR A 580 22.24 26.73 -22.89
C THR A 580 22.08 25.22 -23.07
N LEU A 581 21.04 24.66 -22.45
CA LEU A 581 20.70 23.24 -22.62
C LEU A 581 20.26 22.92 -24.07
N GLN A 582 19.76 23.92 -24.80
CA GLN A 582 19.39 23.77 -26.21
C GLN A 582 20.62 23.45 -27.09
N GLU A 583 21.75 24.15 -26.86
CA GLU A 583 23.01 23.86 -27.57
C GLU A 583 23.49 22.43 -27.32
N VAL A 584 23.45 22.00 -26.04
CA VAL A 584 23.81 20.63 -25.67
C VAL A 584 22.89 19.61 -26.35
N ASN A 585 21.57 19.83 -26.31
CA ASN A 585 20.59 18.91 -26.92
C ASN A 585 20.80 18.78 -28.44
N GLN A 586 21.08 19.89 -29.14
CA GLN A 586 21.34 19.86 -30.59
C GLN A 586 22.60 19.06 -30.95
N VAL A 587 23.68 19.22 -30.18
CA VAL A 587 24.91 18.44 -30.38
C VAL A 587 24.68 16.96 -30.16
N LEU A 588 23.91 16.60 -29.13
CA LEU A 588 23.57 15.21 -28.81
C LEU A 588 22.63 14.59 -29.86
N GLU A 589 21.68 15.35 -30.36
CA GLU A 589 20.75 14.94 -31.41
C GLU A 589 21.49 14.56 -32.69
N VAL A 590 22.42 15.42 -33.16
CA VAL A 590 23.24 15.16 -34.35
C VAL A 590 24.06 13.86 -34.20
N LYS A 591 24.44 13.52 -32.96
CA LYS A 591 25.27 12.34 -32.66
C LYS A 591 24.45 11.12 -32.26
N ASN A 592 23.13 11.24 -32.18
CA ASN A 592 22.22 10.22 -31.68
C ASN A 592 22.66 9.68 -30.27
N GLN A 593 23.10 10.60 -29.41
CA GLN A 593 23.54 10.29 -28.04
C GLN A 593 22.62 10.96 -27.03
N LYS A 594 22.61 10.45 -25.80
CA LYS A 594 21.82 11.01 -24.69
C LYS A 594 22.67 11.11 -23.44
N ILE A 595 22.47 12.18 -22.65
CA ILE A 595 23.13 12.39 -21.35
C ILE A 595 22.07 12.46 -20.26
N ILE A 596 22.36 11.85 -19.11
CA ILE A 596 21.56 11.92 -17.89
C ILE A 596 22.40 12.57 -16.81
N PHE A 597 22.05 13.78 -16.43
CA PHE A 597 22.70 14.51 -15.33
C PHE A 597 22.37 13.85 -13.98
N LEU A 598 23.40 13.65 -13.14
CA LEU A 598 23.23 13.13 -11.77
C LEU A 598 23.59 14.21 -10.76
N ILE A 599 22.68 14.51 -9.84
CA ILE A 599 22.86 15.50 -8.77
C ILE A 599 22.58 14.85 -7.42
N ASP A 600 23.57 14.86 -6.51
CA ASP A 600 23.44 14.41 -5.11
C ASP A 600 24.22 15.36 -4.17
N GLY A 601 23.85 15.42 -2.90
CA GLY A 601 24.57 16.20 -1.89
C GLY A 601 24.21 17.69 -1.85
N LEU A 602 23.05 18.07 -2.32
CA LEU A 602 22.58 19.46 -2.22
C LEU A 602 22.47 19.94 -0.76
N GLU A 603 22.25 19.03 0.18
CA GLU A 603 22.23 19.31 1.62
C GLU A 603 23.56 19.80 2.19
N ASP A 604 24.66 19.50 1.54
CA ASP A 604 26.00 19.94 1.95
C ASP A 604 26.27 21.39 1.51
N ILE A 605 25.48 21.91 0.55
CA ILE A 605 25.63 23.22 -0.09
C ILE A 605 24.55 24.18 0.37
N LEU A 606 23.29 23.73 0.37
CA LEU A 606 22.11 24.48 0.76
C LEU A 606 21.71 24.09 2.19
N THR A 607 22.38 24.69 3.16
CA THR A 607 22.31 24.27 4.57
C THR A 607 21.22 25.00 5.39
N HIS A 608 20.65 26.07 4.87
CA HIS A 608 19.69 26.93 5.57
C HIS A 608 18.29 26.89 4.94
N ILE A 609 17.96 25.88 4.18
CA ILE A 609 16.76 25.77 3.37
C ILE A 609 15.44 25.96 4.15
N SER A 610 15.40 25.62 5.43
CA SER A 610 14.21 25.82 6.27
C SER A 610 13.94 27.29 6.62
N MET A 611 14.92 28.17 6.44
CA MET A 611 14.87 29.58 6.85
C MET A 611 15.24 30.58 5.72
N ASP A 612 15.80 30.09 4.62
CA ASP A 612 16.32 30.91 3.52
C ASP A 612 15.50 30.67 2.24
N GLU A 613 14.68 31.65 1.90
CA GLU A 613 13.81 31.64 0.71
C GLU A 613 14.61 31.56 -0.60
N ASN A 614 15.83 32.05 -0.63
CA ASN A 614 16.70 31.95 -1.80
C ASN A 614 17.17 30.52 -2.01
N GLU A 615 17.57 29.79 -0.94
CA GLU A 615 17.90 28.37 -1.03
C GLU A 615 16.67 27.51 -1.39
N GLN A 616 15.48 27.89 -0.90
CA GLN A 616 14.22 27.23 -1.32
C GLN A 616 13.94 27.43 -2.81
N SER A 617 14.17 28.65 -3.31
CA SER A 617 14.02 28.97 -4.74
C SER A 617 15.00 28.19 -5.61
N ALA A 618 16.22 27.96 -5.13
CA ALA A 618 17.20 27.12 -5.81
C ALA A 618 16.70 25.68 -6.02
N ILE A 619 16.15 25.05 -4.99
CA ILE A 619 15.60 23.71 -5.06
C ILE A 619 14.34 23.69 -5.94
N ARG A 620 13.46 24.67 -5.80
CA ARG A 620 12.23 24.77 -6.59
C ARG A 620 12.55 24.87 -8.08
N ALA A 621 13.44 25.78 -8.46
CA ALA A 621 13.88 25.96 -9.84
C ALA A 621 14.50 24.64 -10.41
N LEU A 622 15.36 23.95 -9.65
CA LEU A 622 15.97 22.71 -10.10
C LEU A 622 14.95 21.57 -10.25
N CYS A 623 14.16 21.33 -9.20
CA CYS A 623 13.32 20.13 -9.12
C CYS A 623 11.99 20.26 -9.87
N GLN A 624 11.52 21.47 -10.13
CA GLN A 624 10.28 21.72 -10.87
C GLN A 624 10.56 22.28 -12.26
N ASP A 625 11.21 23.45 -12.35
CA ASP A 625 11.30 24.19 -13.61
C ASP A 625 12.28 23.53 -14.59
N VAL A 626 13.49 23.18 -14.14
CA VAL A 626 14.48 22.50 -14.98
C VAL A 626 14.00 21.12 -15.42
N VAL A 627 13.46 20.32 -14.50
CA VAL A 627 12.91 18.99 -14.79
C VAL A 627 11.77 19.10 -15.80
N ALA A 628 10.81 20.01 -15.62
CA ALA A 628 9.72 20.23 -16.56
C ALA A 628 10.21 20.67 -17.94
N GLN A 629 11.19 21.57 -18.01
CA GLN A 629 11.77 22.01 -19.27
C GLN A 629 12.50 20.87 -20.00
N MET A 630 13.25 20.02 -19.28
CA MET A 630 13.91 18.87 -19.89
C MET A 630 12.91 17.91 -20.52
N ILE A 631 11.83 17.57 -19.80
CA ILE A 631 10.75 16.70 -20.32
C ILE A 631 10.12 17.32 -21.59
N ALA A 632 9.84 18.62 -21.55
CA ALA A 632 9.09 19.28 -22.63
C ALA A 632 9.92 19.61 -23.88
N LYS A 633 11.23 19.89 -23.73
CA LYS A 633 12.02 20.53 -24.80
C LYS A 633 13.25 19.74 -25.23
N TYR A 634 13.81 18.85 -24.39
CA TYR A 634 15.15 18.30 -24.60
C TYR A 634 15.18 16.77 -24.56
N PRO A 635 14.73 16.07 -25.63
CA PRO A 635 14.58 14.61 -25.64
C PRO A 635 15.92 13.83 -25.51
N HIS A 636 17.06 14.51 -25.71
CA HIS A 636 18.40 13.92 -25.54
C HIS A 636 19.03 14.19 -24.17
N LEU A 637 18.32 14.93 -23.30
CA LEU A 637 18.78 15.26 -21.96
C LEU A 637 17.85 14.65 -20.91
N GLY A 638 18.41 13.95 -19.94
CA GLY A 638 17.73 13.49 -18.74
C GLY A 638 18.39 14.05 -17.49
N ILE A 639 17.71 13.95 -16.36
CA ILE A 639 18.23 14.34 -15.06
C ILE A 639 17.67 13.48 -13.96
N ILE A 640 18.51 13.08 -13.00
CA ILE A 640 18.09 12.46 -11.74
C ILE A 640 18.64 13.32 -10.60
N VAL A 641 17.73 13.95 -9.87
CA VAL A 641 18.07 14.78 -8.70
C VAL A 641 17.78 13.99 -7.43
N PHE A 642 18.81 13.66 -6.66
CA PHE A 642 18.66 13.04 -5.35
C PHE A 642 18.52 14.14 -4.29
N ILE A 643 17.40 14.18 -3.59
CA ILE A 643 17.10 15.20 -2.60
C ILE A 643 16.56 14.62 -1.31
N ARG A 644 16.85 15.25 -0.19
CA ARG A 644 16.22 14.90 1.09
C ARG A 644 14.76 15.34 1.08
N ARG A 645 13.88 14.50 1.64
CA ARG A 645 12.44 14.78 1.71
C ARG A 645 12.12 16.06 2.46
N ASP A 646 12.80 16.31 3.58
CA ASP A 646 12.64 17.52 4.38
C ASP A 646 13.01 18.81 3.61
N MET A 647 14.04 18.74 2.76
CA MET A 647 14.41 19.86 1.88
C MET A 647 13.36 20.11 0.79
N ALA A 648 12.85 19.04 0.18
CA ALA A 648 11.78 19.14 -0.81
C ALA A 648 10.51 19.74 -0.20
N LEU A 649 10.13 19.30 1.00
CA LEU A 649 9.00 19.84 1.76
C LEU A 649 9.17 21.34 2.04
N SER A 650 10.34 21.76 2.51
CA SER A 650 10.61 23.17 2.82
C SER A 650 10.61 24.07 1.57
N ALA A 651 11.05 23.54 0.42
CA ALA A 651 11.16 24.32 -0.82
C ALA A 651 9.82 24.41 -1.60
N VAL A 652 8.97 23.38 -1.54
CA VAL A 652 7.78 23.24 -2.41
C VAL A 652 6.47 23.33 -1.61
N ASP A 653 6.46 24.02 -0.50
CA ASP A 653 5.42 24.07 0.53
C ASP A 653 3.97 24.09 -0.01
N VAL A 654 3.62 25.04 -0.88
CA VAL A 654 2.23 25.23 -1.37
C VAL A 654 1.80 24.13 -2.35
N ASN A 655 2.71 23.54 -3.12
CA ASN A 655 2.42 22.57 -4.19
C ASN A 655 3.04 21.20 -3.92
N PHE A 656 3.46 20.92 -2.69
CA PHE A 656 4.15 19.68 -2.36
C PHE A 656 3.31 18.44 -2.71
N LYS A 657 2.00 18.47 -2.54
CA LYS A 657 1.11 17.36 -2.93
C LYS A 657 1.23 17.03 -4.43
N GLN A 658 1.21 18.03 -5.31
CA GLN A 658 1.38 17.81 -6.76
C GLN A 658 2.80 17.35 -7.10
N PHE A 659 3.80 17.94 -6.48
CA PHE A 659 5.19 17.56 -6.65
C PHE A 659 5.44 16.11 -6.19
N HIS A 660 4.86 15.73 -5.04
CA HIS A 660 4.93 14.37 -4.52
C HIS A 660 4.15 13.38 -5.40
N GLN A 661 3.03 13.77 -5.98
CA GLN A 661 2.30 12.93 -6.95
C GLN A 661 3.15 12.61 -8.18
N ALA A 662 3.89 13.58 -8.68
CA ALA A 662 4.75 13.40 -9.86
C ALA A 662 6.01 12.55 -9.56
N ASN A 663 6.58 12.66 -8.35
CA ASN A 663 7.89 12.09 -8.03
C ASN A 663 7.88 11.07 -6.87
N GLY A 664 6.79 10.97 -6.12
CA GLY A 664 6.72 10.19 -4.87
C GLY A 664 6.87 8.68 -5.05
N GLN A 665 6.56 8.15 -6.23
CA GLN A 665 6.75 6.74 -6.54
C GLN A 665 8.24 6.37 -6.70
N ALA A 666 9.10 7.33 -7.07
CA ALA A 666 10.55 7.17 -7.09
C ALA A 666 11.19 7.46 -5.72
N GLU A 667 10.42 7.80 -4.68
CA GLU A 667 10.96 8.07 -3.34
C GLU A 667 11.57 6.82 -2.73
N LEU A 668 12.81 6.93 -2.25
CA LEU A 668 13.52 5.86 -1.55
C LEU A 668 13.00 5.76 -0.13
N LYS A 669 12.08 4.84 0.07
CA LYS A 669 11.47 4.51 1.37
C LYS A 669 11.82 3.07 1.72
N TRP A 670 12.07 2.81 2.99
CA TRP A 670 12.19 1.46 3.51
C TRP A 670 10.88 1.09 4.21
N SER A 671 10.05 0.30 3.56
CA SER A 671 8.92 -0.34 4.24
C SER A 671 9.44 -1.39 5.22
N SER A 672 8.61 -1.72 6.22
CA SER A 672 8.93 -2.80 7.18
C SER A 672 9.30 -4.10 6.46
N ASN A 673 8.60 -4.45 5.40
CA ASN A 673 8.87 -5.64 4.59
C ASN A 673 10.18 -5.56 3.83
N GLU A 674 10.52 -4.41 3.26
CA GLU A 674 11.81 -4.23 2.58
C GLU A 674 12.98 -4.25 3.55
N ALA A 675 12.77 -3.71 4.77
CA ALA A 675 13.78 -3.81 5.84
C ALA A 675 14.00 -5.27 6.24
N LEU A 676 12.95 -6.08 6.38
CA LEU A 676 13.06 -7.52 6.66
C LEU A 676 13.74 -8.26 5.50
N ARG A 677 13.37 -7.97 4.26
CA ARG A 677 14.03 -8.52 3.06
C ARG A 677 15.50 -8.16 2.99
N LEU A 678 15.86 -6.91 3.36
CA LEU A 678 17.26 -6.50 3.42
C LEU A 678 18.04 -7.37 4.40
N VAL A 679 17.48 -7.69 5.57
CA VAL A 679 18.16 -8.58 6.54
C VAL A 679 18.38 -9.96 5.94
N VAL A 680 17.34 -10.58 5.36
CA VAL A 680 17.46 -11.91 4.72
C VAL A 680 18.47 -11.86 3.58
N TRP A 681 18.43 -10.82 2.74
CA TRP A 681 19.37 -10.63 1.64
C TRP A 681 20.81 -10.45 2.12
N LEU A 682 21.05 -9.67 3.17
CA LEU A 682 22.38 -9.52 3.78
C LEU A 682 22.90 -10.84 4.34
N VAL A 683 22.03 -11.62 4.99
CA VAL A 683 22.37 -12.95 5.50
C VAL A 683 22.73 -13.90 4.36
N SER A 684 21.96 -13.92 3.28
CA SER A 684 22.24 -14.76 2.11
C SER A 684 23.56 -14.41 1.41
N LYS A 685 23.94 -13.13 1.42
CA LYS A 685 25.24 -12.68 0.89
C LYS A 685 26.41 -13.01 1.82
N ALA A 686 26.19 -12.97 3.14
CA ALA A 686 27.21 -13.33 4.12
C ALA A 686 27.43 -14.85 4.20
N ASP A 687 26.37 -15.62 4.09
CA ASP A 687 26.37 -17.07 4.12
C ASP A 687 25.33 -17.66 3.16
N PRO A 688 25.70 -17.89 1.89
CA PRO A 688 24.77 -18.40 0.87
C PRO A 688 24.09 -19.73 1.26
N LYS A 689 24.75 -20.54 2.08
CA LYS A 689 24.20 -21.84 2.52
C LYS A 689 23.08 -21.70 3.55
N PHE A 690 22.98 -20.56 4.22
CA PHE A 690 21.98 -20.35 5.27
C PHE A 690 20.55 -20.27 4.72
N TYR A 691 20.39 -19.79 3.47
CA TYR A 691 19.11 -19.63 2.78
C TYR A 691 19.14 -20.20 1.36
N GLU A 692 19.72 -21.40 1.18
CA GLU A 692 19.74 -22.07 -0.13
C GLU A 692 18.35 -22.33 -0.73
N ASP A 693 17.33 -22.36 0.12
CA ASP A 693 15.92 -22.58 -0.22
C ASP A 693 15.20 -21.31 -0.72
N ILE A 694 15.83 -20.12 -0.64
CA ILE A 694 15.22 -18.85 -1.06
C ILE A 694 15.92 -18.34 -2.31
N HIS A 695 15.40 -18.67 -3.48
CA HIS A 695 16.05 -18.35 -4.76
C HIS A 695 15.89 -16.89 -5.18
N GLU A 696 14.79 -16.22 -4.86
CA GLU A 696 14.48 -14.83 -5.28
C GLU A 696 13.95 -14.01 -4.11
N ILE A 697 14.88 -13.52 -3.26
CA ILE A 697 14.54 -12.80 -2.01
C ILE A 697 13.69 -11.54 -2.28
N ASP A 698 13.96 -10.84 -3.36
CA ASP A 698 13.23 -9.64 -3.78
C ASP A 698 11.80 -9.92 -4.25
N GLN A 699 11.46 -11.19 -4.58
CA GLN A 699 10.13 -11.63 -4.96
C GLN A 699 9.47 -12.50 -3.88
N ALA A 700 10.21 -12.92 -2.85
CA ALA A 700 9.71 -13.79 -1.80
C ALA A 700 8.53 -13.15 -1.05
N SER A 701 7.52 -13.95 -0.70
CA SER A 701 6.38 -13.49 0.09
C SER A 701 6.82 -13.11 1.51
N GLN A 702 6.01 -12.29 2.19
CA GLN A 702 6.30 -11.87 3.55
C GLN A 702 6.46 -13.06 4.50
N ASN A 703 5.60 -14.08 4.37
CA ASN A 703 5.69 -15.29 5.21
C ASN A 703 7.01 -16.03 5.03
N VAL A 704 7.50 -16.15 3.78
CA VAL A 704 8.82 -16.77 3.49
C VAL A 704 9.95 -15.97 4.15
N ILE A 705 9.87 -14.65 4.10
CA ILE A 705 10.85 -13.77 4.75
C ILE A 705 10.77 -13.89 6.28
N GLU A 706 9.58 -13.94 6.86
CA GLU A 706 9.40 -14.11 8.31
C GLU A 706 9.90 -15.47 8.79
N ASP A 707 9.57 -16.55 8.06
CA ASP A 707 10.06 -17.91 8.36
C ASP A 707 11.60 -17.99 8.25
N ALA A 708 12.18 -17.33 7.25
CA ALA A 708 13.63 -17.22 7.11
C ALA A 708 14.27 -16.50 8.31
N LEU A 709 13.65 -15.42 8.77
CA LEU A 709 14.10 -14.67 9.93
C LEU A 709 13.91 -15.45 11.23
N GLU A 710 12.88 -16.30 11.36
CA GLU A 710 12.73 -17.22 12.48
C GLU A 710 13.91 -18.20 12.59
N LYS A 711 14.46 -18.64 11.46
CA LYS A 711 15.71 -19.45 11.45
C LYS A 711 16.89 -18.70 12.05
N LEU A 712 16.99 -17.38 11.82
CA LEU A 712 18.11 -16.55 12.28
C LEU A 712 17.99 -16.17 13.76
N TRP A 713 16.86 -15.69 14.23
CA TRP A 713 16.67 -15.16 15.59
C TRP A 713 15.66 -15.92 16.46
N GLY A 714 15.03 -16.99 15.92
CA GLY A 714 14.06 -17.80 16.65
C GLY A 714 12.67 -17.16 16.69
N LYS A 715 11.68 -17.95 17.15
CA LYS A 715 10.27 -17.51 17.21
C LYS A 715 10.02 -16.36 18.18
N LYS A 716 10.89 -16.19 19.19
CA LYS A 716 10.73 -15.17 20.23
C LYS A 716 12.08 -14.52 20.55
N LEU A 717 12.09 -13.19 20.63
CA LEU A 717 13.22 -12.42 21.14
C LEU A 717 13.01 -12.14 22.64
N GLY A 718 13.83 -12.75 23.50
CA GLY A 718 13.79 -12.55 24.95
C GLY A 718 12.66 -13.31 25.64
N LYS A 719 12.24 -12.80 26.82
CA LYS A 719 11.20 -13.42 27.67
C LYS A 719 9.76 -13.02 27.32
N THR A 720 9.57 -12.21 26.29
CA THR A 720 8.26 -11.70 25.88
C THR A 720 7.51 -12.72 25.01
N SER A 721 6.17 -12.64 25.02
CA SER A 721 5.32 -13.47 24.15
C SER A 721 5.28 -13.01 22.69
N SER A 722 5.89 -11.85 22.36
CA SER A 722 5.86 -11.27 21.01
C SER A 722 6.81 -11.98 20.07
N LYS A 723 6.43 -12.12 18.79
CA LYS A 723 7.28 -12.65 17.73
C LYS A 723 8.54 -11.79 17.56
N GLY A 724 9.67 -12.42 17.24
CA GLY A 724 10.97 -11.73 17.04
C GLY A 724 10.93 -10.61 15.99
N VAL A 725 10.15 -10.81 14.91
CA VAL A 725 9.90 -9.83 13.84
C VAL A 725 9.26 -8.55 14.39
N VAL A 726 8.23 -8.66 15.25
CA VAL A 726 7.54 -7.51 15.84
C VAL A 726 8.48 -6.67 16.71
N ILE A 727 9.36 -7.33 17.50
CA ILE A 727 10.35 -6.64 18.31
C ILE A 727 11.39 -5.93 17.45
N PHE A 728 11.86 -6.56 16.38
CA PHE A 728 12.79 -5.94 15.45
C PHE A 728 12.19 -4.67 14.81
N LEU A 729 10.95 -4.75 14.30
CA LEU A 729 10.25 -3.61 13.72
C LEU A 729 10.08 -2.48 14.74
N SER A 730 9.67 -2.79 15.96
CA SER A 730 9.55 -1.80 17.04
C SER A 730 10.90 -1.16 17.45
N CYS A 731 12.03 -1.82 17.21
CA CYS A 731 13.36 -1.26 17.44
C CYS A 731 13.82 -0.36 16.29
N VAL A 732 13.42 -0.66 15.06
CA VAL A 732 13.65 0.21 13.88
C VAL A 732 12.89 1.51 14.06
N ASP A 733 11.60 1.45 14.43
CA ASP A 733 10.74 2.62 14.66
C ASP A 733 11.26 3.52 15.81
N LYS A 734 11.84 2.93 16.88
CA LYS A 734 12.37 3.70 18.02
C LYS A 734 13.70 4.43 17.74
N LYS A 735 14.51 3.97 16.79
CA LYS A 735 15.77 4.66 16.43
C LYS A 735 15.51 5.98 15.72
N ASP A 736 14.44 6.08 14.93
CA ASP A 736 14.04 7.33 14.28
C ASP A 736 13.47 8.35 15.28
N ALA A 737 12.82 7.91 16.36
CA ALA A 737 12.35 8.78 17.45
C ALA A 737 13.48 9.27 18.38
N GLY A 738 14.61 8.56 18.47
CA GLY A 738 15.77 8.92 19.30
C GLY A 738 16.71 9.95 18.69
N ALA A 739 16.63 10.22 17.39
CA ALA A 739 17.46 11.22 16.71
C ALA A 739 16.98 12.68 16.91
N LYS A 740 15.92 12.89 17.72
CA LYS A 740 15.41 14.21 18.12
C LYS A 740 15.79 14.64 19.54
N ARG A 741 16.91 14.06 20.13
CA ARG A 741 17.54 14.62 21.33
C ARG A 741 18.98 15.00 21.10
#